data_8bee544e48da5948240da6e98be7cc18
#
_entry.id   8bee544e48da5948240da6e98be7cc18
#
_cell.length_a   1.000
_cell.length_b   1.000
_cell.length_c   1.000
_cell.angle_alpha   90.00
_cell.angle_beta   90.00
_cell.angle_gamma   90.00
#
_symmetry.space_group_name_H-M   'P 1'
#
loop_
_entity.id
_entity.type
_entity.pdbx_description
1 polymer ?
#
loop_
_entity_poly.entity_id
_entity_poly.type
_entity_poly.pdbx_seq_one_letter_code
_entity_poly.pdbx_strand_id
1 'polypeptide(L)'
;MSEFPPRQGLYDPRNEHDSCGVGFVADIKGRKTHELVRQGLSILVNLDHRGAVGADPLVGDGAGCMIQIPDALLRDWATRGGRALPPAGDYAVAMCFLPQDRASRNFAVERFEHFIRVEGQSLVGWRDVPVNLDGLGKTVIDAMPVIRQAIIGRGPRIADQDAFERKILAIRKQTQNPLAELGRKHGLPGLTQFYMPSFSTRTVVYKGLLLANQVESFYDDLRDPLTVSALCLVHQRFSTNTFPSWKLAHPYRFIAHNGEINTVRGNVNWMYARRRTMESDLLGPDLDKMWPLIPHGQSDTACVDNALELLVAGGYSLSHAMMMLIPEAWAGNPLMDARRKAFYEYHAALMEPWDGPASIAFTDGRQIGATLDRNGLRPARFLVTSDDLVVMASESGVLPIPEEKIVRKWRLQPGKMLLIDLEQGRIVEDEELKRTLAEAQPYEAWLKATQYKLEELAALPEPKTAPPANDPGALLDRQQAFGYTQEDLHFFLEPMAKEPDDPIGSMGTDTPIAVLSKKPKLLFNYFKQNFAQVTNPPIDPIREELVMSLVSMIGPRPNLLGRQAGTHKRLEVAQPVLTNADLEKVRSISELLDGAFRTATIDTTWPAADGAAGMERALERICVQAVDAVLADNTILILSDRAVGPERIAVPSLLATAAVHHHLIQRGLRTQTGLVVETGEAREVHHFCCLAGYGAEAINPYLAFETLERIRVENAIALKPYEVQKNFIKAVGKGLLKVMSKMGISTYQSYCGAQIFDAVGLSSEFVEKYFTGTATTIEGAGWREIAEETVRRHADAFGENPVYRNLLDPGGDYAFRLRGEDHAWTPTNIAKLQHAVRGNVASDYAEFARSINEQSERLLTIRGLMQFRWAETPVPIEEVEPASAIVRRFATGAMSFGSISREAHTTLAIAMNRIGGKSNTGEGGEEADRFKPVSYTHLTLPTKA
;
A
#
# COMPACT_ATOMS: atom_id res chain seq x y z
N MET A 1 -0.87 7.58 39.16
CA MET A 1 -1.13 8.32 37.89
C MET A 1 0.01 9.31 37.72
N SER A 2 0.84 9.19 36.70
CA SER A 2 1.75 10.25 36.31
C SER A 2 0.88 11.36 35.76
N GLU A 3 0.66 12.41 36.52
CA GLU A 3 0.01 13.60 35.96
C GLU A 3 0.86 14.11 34.80
N PHE A 4 0.23 14.39 33.67
CA PHE A 4 0.89 15.12 32.60
C PHE A 4 1.51 16.41 33.16
N PRO A 5 2.60 16.91 32.57
CA PRO A 5 3.12 18.21 32.93
C PRO A 5 1.99 19.24 32.90
N PRO A 6 1.98 20.21 33.83
CA PRO A 6 0.97 21.24 33.84
C PRO A 6 1.05 22.06 32.54
N ARG A 7 -0.07 22.63 32.10
CA ARG A 7 -0.11 23.54 30.96
C ARG A 7 1.00 24.58 31.04
N GLN A 8 1.85 24.65 30.03
CA GLN A 8 3.01 25.52 30.01
C GLN A 8 3.29 26.02 28.58
N GLY A 9 3.24 27.31 28.37
CA GLY A 9 3.44 27.93 27.06
C GLY A 9 2.37 27.47 26.06
N LEU A 10 2.79 26.83 24.97
CA LEU A 10 1.91 26.23 23.98
C LEU A 10 1.48 24.80 24.31
N TYR A 11 2.13 24.17 25.28
CA TYR A 11 1.78 22.84 25.74
C TYR A 11 0.50 22.89 26.58
N ASP A 12 -0.48 22.10 26.16
CA ASP A 12 -1.70 21.82 26.92
C ASP A 12 -1.92 20.31 26.90
N PRO A 13 -1.89 19.62 28.07
CA PRO A 13 -2.02 18.19 28.14
C PRO A 13 -3.35 17.66 27.55
N ARG A 14 -4.35 18.51 27.37
CA ARG A 14 -5.60 18.14 26.71
C ARG A 14 -5.45 17.92 25.20
N ASN A 15 -4.34 18.34 24.61
CA ASN A 15 -4.04 18.18 23.19
C ASN A 15 -3.07 17.01 22.92
N GLU A 16 -2.76 16.19 23.91
CA GLU A 16 -1.89 15.01 23.77
C GLU A 16 -2.63 13.84 23.13
N HIS A 17 -2.85 13.91 21.81
CA HIS A 17 -3.47 12.87 21.02
C HIS A 17 -2.61 12.61 19.80
N ASP A 18 -1.84 11.53 19.78
CA ASP A 18 -0.83 11.34 18.73
C ASP A 18 -0.81 9.99 17.98
N SER A 19 -1.51 8.97 18.45
CA SER A 19 -1.55 7.66 17.77
C SER A 19 -2.64 6.74 18.31
N CYS A 20 -2.97 5.66 17.54
CA CYS A 20 -3.90 4.63 18.02
C CYS A 20 -3.42 3.94 19.30
N GLY A 21 -4.34 3.60 20.18
CA GLY A 21 -4.13 2.74 21.36
C GLY A 21 -4.64 1.33 21.13
N VAL A 22 -3.82 0.31 21.34
CA VAL A 22 -4.22 -1.10 21.31
C VAL A 22 -3.80 -1.77 22.61
N GLY A 23 -4.64 -2.68 23.12
CA GLY A 23 -4.31 -3.48 24.28
C GLY A 23 -5.23 -4.66 24.45
N PHE A 24 -4.80 -5.62 25.27
CA PHE A 24 -5.66 -6.69 25.74
C PHE A 24 -5.29 -7.12 27.15
N VAL A 25 -6.28 -7.72 27.82
CA VAL A 25 -6.08 -8.50 29.03
C VAL A 25 -6.63 -9.90 28.81
N ALA A 26 -5.94 -10.92 29.34
CA ALA A 26 -6.34 -12.30 29.22
C ALA A 26 -6.00 -13.09 30.49
N ASP A 27 -6.86 -14.01 30.91
CA ASP A 27 -6.57 -15.00 31.92
C ASP A 27 -5.98 -16.25 31.25
N ILE A 28 -4.72 -16.56 31.59
CA ILE A 28 -3.97 -17.67 31.00
C ILE A 28 -4.71 -19.00 31.12
N LYS A 29 -5.45 -19.21 32.23
CA LYS A 29 -6.18 -20.47 32.51
C LYS A 29 -7.57 -20.50 31.89
N GLY A 30 -7.95 -19.49 31.10
CA GLY A 30 -9.23 -19.43 30.44
C GLY A 30 -10.45 -19.21 31.35
N ARG A 31 -10.22 -18.73 32.59
CA ARG A 31 -11.29 -18.42 33.56
C ARG A 31 -12.06 -17.19 33.11
N LYS A 32 -13.36 -17.36 32.87
CA LYS A 32 -14.22 -16.27 32.38
C LYS A 32 -14.81 -15.48 33.54
N THR A 33 -14.57 -14.17 33.58
CA THR A 33 -15.10 -13.28 34.60
C THR A 33 -15.58 -11.98 33.99
N HIS A 34 -16.53 -11.31 34.64
CA HIS A 34 -16.95 -9.95 34.29
C HIS A 34 -15.84 -8.94 34.64
N GLU A 35 -15.11 -9.19 35.74
CA GLU A 35 -13.98 -8.32 36.15
C GLU A 35 -12.92 -8.19 35.08
N LEU A 36 -12.62 -9.27 34.31
CA LEU A 36 -11.68 -9.22 33.21
C LEU A 36 -12.20 -8.31 32.06
N VAL A 37 -13.50 -8.33 31.81
CA VAL A 37 -14.11 -7.41 30.82
C VAL A 37 -13.96 -5.96 31.28
N ARG A 38 -14.22 -5.67 32.55
CA ARG A 38 -14.03 -4.34 33.15
C ARG A 38 -12.55 -3.89 33.08
N GLN A 39 -11.61 -4.78 33.34
CA GLN A 39 -10.18 -4.50 33.18
C GLN A 39 -9.82 -4.14 31.71
N GLY A 40 -10.37 -4.85 30.74
CA GLY A 40 -10.20 -4.51 29.33
C GLY A 40 -10.74 -3.12 28.98
N LEU A 41 -11.95 -2.78 29.47
CA LEU A 41 -12.54 -1.45 29.30
C LEU A 41 -11.71 -0.36 30.04
N SER A 42 -11.14 -0.69 31.19
CA SER A 42 -10.23 0.23 31.90
C SER A 42 -8.93 0.49 31.09
N ILE A 43 -8.37 -0.53 30.42
CA ILE A 43 -7.25 -0.36 29.48
C ILE A 43 -7.65 0.62 28.39
N LEU A 44 -8.85 0.47 27.81
CA LEU A 44 -9.34 1.33 26.75
C LEU A 44 -9.42 2.80 27.20
N VAL A 45 -9.99 3.05 28.38
CA VAL A 45 -10.10 4.40 28.96
C VAL A 45 -8.72 4.98 29.27
N ASN A 46 -7.79 4.18 29.79
CA ASN A 46 -6.43 4.62 30.11
C ASN A 46 -5.56 4.88 28.84
N LEU A 47 -6.04 4.49 27.66
CA LEU A 47 -5.44 4.80 26.35
C LEU A 47 -6.15 5.99 25.65
N ASP A 48 -7.00 6.74 26.33
CA ASP A 48 -7.80 7.82 25.72
C ASP A 48 -6.93 8.92 25.07
N HIS A 49 -5.77 9.22 25.66
CA HIS A 49 -4.78 10.14 25.09
C HIS A 49 -4.21 9.69 23.72
N ARG A 50 -4.43 8.43 23.32
CA ARG A 50 -4.06 7.89 22.03
C ARG A 50 -5.18 7.93 21.00
N GLY A 51 -6.37 8.39 21.36
CA GLY A 51 -7.49 8.53 20.45
C GLY A 51 -7.58 9.92 19.83
N ALA A 52 -8.21 10.02 18.67
CA ALA A 52 -8.55 11.32 18.10
C ALA A 52 -9.92 11.79 18.60
N VAL A 53 -9.98 13.11 18.83
CA VAL A 53 -11.22 13.83 19.15
C VAL A 53 -11.48 14.83 18.03
N GLY A 54 -12.69 14.84 17.49
CA GLY A 54 -13.10 15.76 16.43
C GLY A 54 -13.27 17.21 16.91
N ALA A 55 -13.78 18.07 16.03
CA ALA A 55 -14.16 19.44 16.39
C ALA A 55 -15.27 19.47 17.47
N ASP A 56 -16.14 18.46 17.48
CA ASP A 56 -17.08 18.18 18.57
C ASP A 56 -16.36 17.27 19.58
N PRO A 57 -16.17 17.72 20.85
CA PRO A 57 -15.48 16.94 21.86
C PRO A 57 -16.18 15.63 22.28
N LEU A 58 -17.42 15.40 21.81
CA LEU A 58 -18.17 14.17 22.02
C LEU A 58 -18.06 13.19 20.84
N VAL A 59 -17.22 13.49 19.85
CA VAL A 59 -17.06 12.68 18.63
C VAL A 59 -15.60 12.22 18.53
N GLY A 60 -15.39 10.89 18.53
CA GLY A 60 -14.09 10.26 18.31
C GLY A 60 -13.98 9.56 16.97
N ASP A 61 -12.77 9.12 16.63
CA ASP A 61 -12.50 8.33 15.42
C ASP A 61 -12.97 6.87 15.53
N GLY A 62 -13.33 6.44 16.73
CA GLY A 62 -13.87 5.11 17.01
C GLY A 62 -13.11 4.35 18.06
N ALA A 63 -13.87 3.61 18.85
CA ALA A 63 -13.37 2.72 19.90
C ALA A 63 -14.20 1.44 19.99
N GLY A 64 -13.64 0.42 20.63
CA GLY A 64 -14.36 -0.83 20.84
C GLY A 64 -13.57 -1.90 21.56
N CYS A 65 -14.28 -3.00 21.83
CA CYS A 65 -13.71 -4.19 22.43
C CYS A 65 -14.21 -5.47 21.73
N MET A 66 -13.40 -6.51 21.82
CA MET A 66 -13.76 -7.87 21.44
C MET A 66 -13.61 -8.79 22.64
N ILE A 67 -14.64 -9.56 22.91
CA ILE A 67 -14.70 -10.53 24.01
C ILE A 67 -15.18 -11.88 23.49
N GLN A 68 -15.03 -12.93 24.27
CA GLN A 68 -15.70 -14.19 23.99
C GLN A 68 -17.21 -14.02 24.11
N ILE A 69 -18.00 -14.83 23.37
CA ILE A 69 -19.47 -14.79 23.45
C ILE A 69 -19.89 -15.01 24.92
N PRO A 70 -20.68 -14.07 25.51
CA PRO A 70 -21.19 -14.18 26.87
C PRO A 70 -22.41 -15.11 26.91
N ASP A 71 -22.16 -16.42 26.94
CA ASP A 71 -23.21 -17.46 26.87
C ASP A 71 -24.28 -17.28 27.97
N ALA A 72 -23.90 -16.90 29.19
CA ALA A 72 -24.85 -16.66 30.27
C ALA A 72 -25.86 -15.55 29.98
N LEU A 73 -25.40 -14.43 29.40
CA LEU A 73 -26.26 -13.31 28.97
C LEU A 73 -27.26 -13.74 27.91
N LEU A 74 -26.77 -14.50 26.90
CA LEU A 74 -27.60 -14.94 25.79
C LEU A 74 -28.59 -16.04 26.20
N ARG A 75 -28.26 -16.90 27.16
CA ARG A 75 -29.18 -17.88 27.74
C ARG A 75 -30.28 -17.21 28.54
N ASP A 76 -29.96 -16.20 29.31
CA ASP A 76 -30.95 -15.41 30.03
C ASP A 76 -31.93 -14.73 29.04
N TRP A 77 -31.41 -14.08 27.97
CA TRP A 77 -32.23 -13.52 26.92
C TRP A 77 -33.13 -14.57 26.23
N ALA A 78 -32.56 -15.74 25.90
CA ALA A 78 -33.31 -16.81 25.25
C ALA A 78 -34.42 -17.34 26.16
N THR A 79 -34.15 -17.54 27.46
CA THR A 79 -35.10 -18.02 28.46
C THR A 79 -36.27 -17.03 28.63
N ARG A 80 -35.95 -15.72 28.78
CA ARG A 80 -36.97 -14.65 28.85
C ARG A 80 -37.86 -14.60 27.62
N GLY A 81 -37.33 -14.94 26.45
CA GLY A 81 -38.03 -14.95 25.15
C GLY A 81 -38.68 -16.29 24.81
N GLY A 82 -38.64 -17.30 25.67
CA GLY A 82 -39.18 -18.64 25.42
C GLY A 82 -38.50 -19.38 24.27
N ARG A 83 -37.18 -19.11 24.03
CA ARG A 83 -36.40 -19.70 22.95
C ARG A 83 -35.44 -20.78 23.46
N ALA A 84 -35.25 -21.83 22.67
CA ALA A 84 -34.23 -22.84 22.95
C ALA A 84 -32.89 -22.41 22.34
N LEU A 85 -31.90 -22.08 23.19
CA LEU A 85 -30.55 -21.79 22.74
C LEU A 85 -29.72 -23.08 22.74
N PRO A 86 -29.04 -23.46 21.62
CA PRO A 86 -28.15 -24.60 21.58
C PRO A 86 -26.98 -24.50 22.58
N PRO A 87 -26.23 -25.59 22.83
CA PRO A 87 -25.01 -25.53 23.62
C PRO A 87 -24.01 -24.50 23.09
N ALA A 88 -23.11 -23.97 23.97
CA ALA A 88 -22.04 -23.10 23.56
C ALA A 88 -21.16 -23.79 22.50
N GLY A 89 -20.85 -23.09 21.41
CA GLY A 89 -20.14 -23.61 20.24
C GLY A 89 -21.07 -24.18 19.15
N ASP A 90 -22.33 -24.48 19.46
CA ASP A 90 -23.34 -24.96 18.51
C ASP A 90 -24.28 -23.82 18.02
N TYR A 91 -24.00 -22.60 18.42
CA TYR A 91 -24.62 -21.42 17.87
C TYR A 91 -23.58 -20.32 17.59
N ALA A 92 -23.90 -19.45 16.66
CA ALA A 92 -23.12 -18.27 16.32
C ALA A 92 -23.89 -16.99 16.60
N VAL A 93 -23.17 -15.91 16.87
CA VAL A 93 -23.72 -14.57 17.08
C VAL A 93 -23.22 -13.64 15.98
N ALA A 94 -24.15 -13.10 15.19
CA ALA A 94 -23.87 -12.04 14.25
C ALA A 94 -24.22 -10.70 14.89
N MET A 95 -23.22 -9.88 15.24
CA MET A 95 -23.45 -8.46 15.53
C MET A 95 -23.72 -7.75 14.22
N CYS A 96 -24.86 -7.08 14.09
CA CYS A 96 -25.30 -6.45 12.84
C CYS A 96 -25.50 -4.96 13.04
N PHE A 97 -24.82 -4.16 12.23
CA PHE A 97 -25.12 -2.76 11.99
C PHE A 97 -26.06 -2.67 10.79
N LEU A 98 -27.30 -2.33 11.05
CA LEU A 98 -28.38 -2.32 10.07
C LEU A 98 -28.68 -0.89 9.62
N PRO A 99 -29.15 -0.69 8.35
CA PRO A 99 -29.58 0.62 7.86
C PRO A 99 -30.63 1.30 8.74
N GLN A 100 -30.56 2.61 8.85
CA GLN A 100 -31.58 3.40 9.57
C GLN A 100 -32.91 3.41 8.83
N ASP A 101 -32.87 3.52 7.49
CA ASP A 101 -34.11 3.48 6.72
C ASP A 101 -34.72 2.08 6.74
N ARG A 102 -36.05 2.03 6.92
CA ARG A 102 -36.81 0.80 7.12
C ARG A 102 -36.77 -0.13 5.91
N ALA A 103 -36.79 0.43 4.70
CA ALA A 103 -36.87 -0.36 3.47
C ALA A 103 -35.52 -1.11 3.24
N SER A 104 -34.39 -0.40 3.31
CA SER A 104 -33.06 -0.99 3.22
C SER A 104 -32.81 -2.00 4.35
N ARG A 105 -33.27 -1.66 5.58
CA ARG A 105 -33.13 -2.56 6.72
C ARG A 105 -33.88 -3.87 6.52
N ASN A 106 -35.12 -3.83 6.12
CA ASN A 106 -35.93 -5.03 5.88
C ASN A 106 -35.32 -5.89 4.77
N PHE A 107 -34.90 -5.28 3.67
CA PHE A 107 -34.25 -5.98 2.56
C PHE A 107 -32.95 -6.69 3.04
N ALA A 108 -32.15 -6.02 3.83
CA ALA A 108 -30.90 -6.59 4.35
C ALA A 108 -31.18 -7.78 5.31
N VAL A 109 -32.15 -7.64 6.19
CA VAL A 109 -32.57 -8.69 7.14
C VAL A 109 -33.12 -9.91 6.38
N GLU A 110 -34.05 -9.72 5.46
CA GLU A 110 -34.64 -10.78 4.64
C GLU A 110 -33.56 -11.55 3.84
N ARG A 111 -32.64 -10.82 3.27
CA ARG A 111 -31.50 -11.39 2.55
C ARG A 111 -30.61 -12.23 3.47
N PHE A 112 -30.27 -11.72 4.66
CA PHE A 112 -29.45 -12.46 5.62
C PHE A 112 -30.17 -13.73 6.08
N GLU A 113 -31.44 -13.65 6.45
CA GLU A 113 -32.26 -14.81 6.81
C GLU A 113 -32.39 -15.83 5.67
N HIS A 114 -32.49 -15.34 4.43
CA HIS A 114 -32.49 -16.19 3.25
C HIS A 114 -31.23 -17.05 3.18
N PHE A 115 -30.03 -16.46 3.31
CA PHE A 115 -28.78 -17.21 3.25
C PHE A 115 -28.57 -18.12 4.47
N ILE A 116 -29.03 -17.74 5.65
CA ILE A 116 -29.04 -18.66 6.81
C ILE A 116 -29.79 -19.94 6.45
N ARG A 117 -31.00 -19.84 5.87
CA ARG A 117 -31.82 -21.01 5.46
C ARG A 117 -31.19 -21.79 4.31
N VAL A 118 -30.74 -21.11 3.25
CA VAL A 118 -30.16 -21.76 2.06
C VAL A 118 -28.89 -22.54 2.42
N GLU A 119 -28.07 -22.00 3.33
CA GLU A 119 -26.88 -22.70 3.82
C GLU A 119 -27.15 -23.73 4.93
N GLY A 120 -28.43 -24.03 5.16
CA GLY A 120 -28.87 -25.12 6.04
C GLY A 120 -28.72 -24.85 7.53
N GLN A 121 -28.67 -23.58 7.93
CA GLN A 121 -28.58 -23.15 9.32
C GLN A 121 -29.96 -22.68 9.83
N SER A 122 -30.09 -22.53 11.15
CA SER A 122 -31.35 -22.14 11.75
C SER A 122 -31.23 -20.79 12.47
N LEU A 123 -32.18 -19.87 12.25
CA LEU A 123 -32.27 -18.62 13.00
C LEU A 123 -32.96 -18.90 14.33
N VAL A 124 -32.25 -18.77 15.46
CA VAL A 124 -32.84 -18.85 16.80
C VAL A 124 -33.65 -17.59 17.10
N GLY A 125 -33.16 -16.42 16.71
CA GLY A 125 -33.88 -15.19 16.85
C GLY A 125 -33.01 -13.93 16.70
N TRP A 126 -33.68 -12.80 16.61
CA TRP A 126 -33.08 -11.48 16.67
C TRP A 126 -33.15 -10.89 18.07
N ARG A 127 -32.08 -10.29 18.53
CA ARG A 127 -31.98 -9.54 19.77
C ARG A 127 -31.60 -8.10 19.47
N ASP A 128 -32.39 -7.15 19.94
CA ASP A 128 -31.97 -5.75 19.92
C ASP A 128 -30.89 -5.56 20.98
N VAL A 129 -29.77 -4.96 20.61
CA VAL A 129 -28.67 -4.67 21.56
C VAL A 129 -29.07 -3.42 22.34
N PRO A 130 -29.18 -3.50 23.69
CA PRO A 130 -29.51 -2.33 24.48
C PRO A 130 -28.38 -1.32 24.44
N VAL A 131 -28.72 -0.08 24.07
CA VAL A 131 -27.78 1.03 23.94
C VAL A 131 -28.30 2.28 24.63
N ASN A 132 -27.38 3.03 25.25
CA ASN A 132 -27.66 4.33 25.84
C ASN A 132 -27.05 5.44 24.99
N LEU A 133 -27.85 6.44 24.63
CA LEU A 133 -27.46 7.57 23.80
C LEU A 133 -26.93 8.78 24.58
N ASP A 134 -27.03 8.74 25.93
CA ASP A 134 -26.58 9.85 26.76
C ASP A 134 -25.08 10.08 26.61
N GLY A 135 -24.70 11.34 26.43
CA GLY A 135 -23.29 11.73 26.30
C GLY A 135 -22.69 11.54 24.90
N LEU A 136 -23.49 11.23 23.88
CA LEU A 136 -23.04 11.16 22.50
C LEU A 136 -23.24 12.48 21.75
N GLY A 137 -22.30 12.79 20.85
CA GLY A 137 -22.42 13.91 19.91
C GLY A 137 -23.53 13.67 18.87
N LYS A 138 -24.18 14.74 18.42
CA LYS A 138 -25.25 14.64 17.42
C LYS A 138 -24.82 13.93 16.14
N THR A 139 -23.63 14.19 15.64
CA THR A 139 -23.06 13.57 14.44
C THR A 139 -22.93 12.05 14.59
N VAL A 140 -22.58 11.56 15.78
CA VAL A 140 -22.47 10.13 16.09
C VAL A 140 -23.85 9.49 16.05
N ILE A 141 -24.87 10.15 16.66
CA ILE A 141 -26.27 9.67 16.68
C ILE A 141 -26.87 9.65 15.28
N ASP A 142 -26.66 10.71 14.51
CA ASP A 142 -27.20 10.82 13.13
C ASP A 142 -26.61 9.75 12.20
N ALA A 143 -25.35 9.32 12.43
CA ALA A 143 -24.66 8.27 11.67
C ALA A 143 -24.83 6.85 12.25
N MET A 144 -25.46 6.71 13.42
CA MET A 144 -25.54 5.43 14.14
C MET A 144 -26.41 4.41 13.39
N PRO A 145 -25.93 3.17 13.18
CA PRO A 145 -26.75 2.09 12.64
C PRO A 145 -27.77 1.59 13.67
N VAL A 146 -28.81 0.90 13.21
CA VAL A 146 -29.64 0.08 14.12
C VAL A 146 -28.82 -1.17 14.49
N ILE A 147 -28.56 -1.36 15.79
CA ILE A 147 -27.67 -2.42 16.28
C ILE A 147 -28.49 -3.60 16.79
N ARG A 148 -28.31 -4.77 16.14
CA ARG A 148 -29.00 -6.01 16.52
C ARG A 148 -28.05 -7.19 16.46
N GLN A 149 -28.35 -8.21 17.26
CA GLN A 149 -27.70 -9.51 17.19
C GLN A 149 -28.65 -10.53 16.57
N ALA A 150 -28.17 -11.27 15.57
CA ALA A 150 -28.83 -12.48 15.11
C ALA A 150 -28.14 -13.69 15.74
N ILE A 151 -28.90 -14.58 16.34
CA ILE A 151 -28.40 -15.81 16.94
C ILE A 151 -28.78 -16.96 16.01
N ILE A 152 -27.77 -17.71 15.53
CA ILE A 152 -27.92 -18.74 14.50
C ILE A 152 -27.46 -20.09 15.07
N GLY A 153 -28.34 -21.09 15.05
CA GLY A 153 -28.03 -22.46 15.44
C GLY A 153 -27.33 -23.24 14.32
N ARG A 154 -26.36 -24.07 14.69
CA ARG A 154 -25.63 -24.97 13.81
C ARG A 154 -26.57 -26.01 13.20
N GLY A 155 -26.52 -26.14 11.88
CA GLY A 155 -27.29 -27.12 11.14
C GLY A 155 -26.74 -28.55 11.32
N PRO A 156 -27.60 -29.59 11.21
CA PRO A 156 -27.23 -30.96 11.52
C PRO A 156 -26.19 -31.57 10.57
N ARG A 157 -25.93 -30.97 9.41
CA ARG A 157 -24.93 -31.42 8.45
C ARG A 157 -23.53 -30.83 8.68
N ILE A 158 -23.39 -29.95 9.64
CA ILE A 158 -22.09 -29.31 9.99
C ILE A 158 -21.41 -30.13 11.08
N ALA A 159 -20.21 -30.67 10.78
CA ALA A 159 -19.54 -31.64 11.64
C ALA A 159 -19.10 -31.07 13.00
N ASP A 160 -18.46 -29.91 12.98
CA ASP A 160 -17.84 -29.32 14.16
C ASP A 160 -17.93 -27.79 14.15
N GLN A 161 -17.38 -27.16 15.17
CA GLN A 161 -17.38 -25.71 15.33
C GLN A 161 -16.56 -25.00 14.25
N ASP A 162 -15.43 -25.56 13.83
CA ASP A 162 -14.60 -24.96 12.79
C ASP A 162 -15.28 -25.02 11.41
N ALA A 163 -15.99 -26.11 11.11
CA ALA A 163 -16.84 -26.21 9.93
C ALA A 163 -18.00 -25.19 9.98
N PHE A 164 -18.52 -24.92 11.18
CA PHE A 164 -19.56 -23.90 11.36
C PHE A 164 -18.99 -22.50 11.14
N GLU A 165 -17.81 -22.17 11.65
CA GLU A 165 -17.12 -20.89 11.36
C GLU A 165 -16.93 -20.66 9.84
N ARG A 166 -16.51 -21.69 9.09
CA ARG A 166 -16.41 -21.62 7.62
C ARG A 166 -17.77 -21.35 6.96
N LYS A 167 -18.82 -21.97 7.45
CA LYS A 167 -20.17 -21.83 6.89
C LYS A 167 -20.75 -20.42 7.17
N ILE A 168 -20.57 -19.88 8.35
CA ILE A 168 -21.05 -18.52 8.67
C ILE A 168 -20.25 -17.44 7.93
N LEU A 169 -18.97 -17.68 7.65
CA LEU A 169 -18.19 -16.82 6.74
C LEU A 169 -18.83 -16.74 5.35
N ALA A 170 -19.18 -17.89 4.76
CA ALA A 170 -19.88 -17.94 3.47
C ALA A 170 -21.23 -17.22 3.49
N ILE A 171 -22.03 -17.41 4.56
CA ILE A 171 -23.30 -16.69 4.75
C ILE A 171 -23.07 -15.18 4.79
N ARG A 172 -22.09 -14.71 5.56
CA ARG A 172 -21.76 -13.29 5.68
C ARG A 172 -21.37 -12.68 4.34
N LYS A 173 -20.49 -13.33 3.60
CA LYS A 173 -20.01 -12.83 2.30
C LYS A 173 -21.11 -12.77 1.26
N GLN A 174 -21.95 -13.80 1.14
CA GLN A 174 -23.12 -13.80 0.25
C GLN A 174 -24.14 -12.71 0.61
N THR A 175 -24.27 -12.39 1.89
CA THR A 175 -25.16 -11.34 2.36
C THR A 175 -24.61 -9.96 2.02
N GLN A 176 -23.36 -9.67 2.39
CA GLN A 176 -22.81 -8.31 2.37
C GLN A 176 -22.25 -7.89 1.00
N ASN A 177 -21.57 -8.79 0.29
CA ASN A 177 -20.81 -8.42 -0.90
C ASN A 177 -21.64 -7.71 -2.00
N PRO A 178 -22.85 -8.14 -2.37
CA PRO A 178 -23.61 -7.51 -3.44
C PRO A 178 -24.48 -6.32 -3.00
N LEU A 179 -24.47 -5.92 -1.72
CA LEU A 179 -25.41 -4.92 -1.23
C LEU A 179 -25.27 -3.55 -1.88
N ALA A 180 -24.06 -3.13 -2.21
CA ALA A 180 -23.82 -1.85 -2.89
C ALA A 180 -24.46 -1.83 -4.30
N GLU A 181 -24.34 -2.92 -5.04
CA GLU A 181 -24.94 -3.08 -6.37
C GLU A 181 -26.47 -3.20 -6.27
N LEU A 182 -26.94 -4.04 -5.37
CA LEU A 182 -28.38 -4.20 -5.11
C LEU A 182 -29.02 -2.90 -4.66
N GLY A 183 -28.34 -2.09 -3.86
CA GLY A 183 -28.78 -0.77 -3.44
C GLY A 183 -29.03 0.16 -4.62
N ARG A 184 -28.11 0.20 -5.59
CA ARG A 184 -28.29 0.95 -6.83
C ARG A 184 -29.44 0.39 -7.68
N LYS A 185 -29.51 -0.93 -7.84
CA LYS A 185 -30.51 -1.62 -8.66
C LYS A 185 -31.95 -1.42 -8.13
N HIS A 186 -32.13 -1.42 -6.82
CA HIS A 186 -33.46 -1.35 -6.18
C HIS A 186 -33.80 0.04 -5.62
N GLY A 187 -32.95 1.06 -5.82
CA GLY A 187 -33.15 2.40 -5.25
C GLY A 187 -33.08 2.43 -3.73
N LEU A 188 -32.27 1.57 -3.12
CA LEU A 188 -32.09 1.42 -1.68
C LEU A 188 -30.65 1.79 -1.26
N PRO A 189 -30.26 3.08 -1.29
CA PRO A 189 -28.89 3.51 -1.04
C PRO A 189 -28.42 3.18 0.40
N GLY A 190 -29.33 3.06 1.35
CA GLY A 190 -29.03 2.68 2.72
C GLY A 190 -28.44 1.29 2.88
N LEU A 191 -28.55 0.40 1.88
CA LEU A 191 -27.94 -0.93 1.94
C LEU A 191 -26.42 -0.91 2.12
N THR A 192 -25.73 0.14 1.71
CA THR A 192 -24.29 0.32 1.91
C THR A 192 -23.87 0.49 3.39
N GLN A 193 -24.84 0.79 4.25
CA GLN A 193 -24.63 0.94 5.70
C GLN A 193 -24.61 -0.42 6.42
N PHE A 194 -25.17 -1.47 5.81
CA PHE A 194 -25.20 -2.79 6.44
C PHE A 194 -23.78 -3.34 6.61
N TYR A 195 -23.45 -3.73 7.83
CA TYR A 195 -22.14 -4.28 8.18
C TYR A 195 -22.26 -5.24 9.37
N MET A 196 -21.44 -6.30 9.37
CA MET A 196 -21.34 -7.23 10.51
C MET A 196 -19.96 -7.06 11.17
N PRO A 197 -19.86 -6.34 12.30
CA PRO A 197 -18.61 -6.23 13.08
C PRO A 197 -18.03 -7.57 13.48
N SER A 198 -18.90 -8.51 13.88
CA SER A 198 -18.52 -9.91 14.15
C SER A 198 -19.63 -10.85 13.71
N PHE A 199 -19.24 -12.06 13.32
CA PHE A 199 -20.13 -13.19 13.11
C PHE A 199 -19.31 -14.45 13.38
N SER A 200 -19.44 -15.00 14.59
CA SER A 200 -18.59 -16.09 15.10
C SER A 200 -19.36 -16.93 16.11
N THR A 201 -18.88 -18.14 16.35
CA THR A 201 -19.31 -19.03 17.43
C THR A 201 -18.51 -18.80 18.71
N ARG A 202 -17.48 -17.93 18.69
CA ARG A 202 -16.49 -17.77 19.77
C ARG A 202 -16.39 -16.35 20.30
N THR A 203 -16.47 -15.35 19.43
CA THR A 203 -16.22 -13.95 19.77
C THR A 203 -17.37 -13.02 19.37
N VAL A 204 -17.50 -11.91 20.06
CA VAL A 204 -18.39 -10.81 19.74
C VAL A 204 -17.65 -9.48 19.87
N VAL A 205 -17.93 -8.56 18.95
CA VAL A 205 -17.31 -7.23 18.89
C VAL A 205 -18.34 -6.15 19.21
N TYR A 206 -18.02 -5.34 20.23
CA TYR A 206 -18.73 -4.11 20.58
C TYR A 206 -17.86 -2.92 20.17
N LYS A 207 -18.32 -2.12 19.22
CA LYS A 207 -17.55 -1.00 18.68
C LYS A 207 -18.44 0.07 18.07
N GLY A 208 -17.90 1.25 17.86
CA GLY A 208 -18.60 2.33 17.20
C GLY A 208 -17.76 3.56 16.97
N LEU A 209 -18.39 4.61 16.45
CA LEU A 209 -17.81 5.93 16.34
C LEU A 209 -17.86 6.62 17.70
N LEU A 210 -17.18 6.01 18.66
CA LEU A 210 -17.21 6.32 20.09
C LEU A 210 -15.83 6.76 20.58
N LEU A 211 -15.81 7.52 21.66
CA LEU A 211 -14.64 7.74 22.50
C LEU A 211 -14.44 6.53 23.42
N ALA A 212 -13.25 6.38 23.99
CA ALA A 212 -12.89 5.28 24.89
C ALA A 212 -13.89 5.15 26.07
N ASN A 213 -14.20 6.26 26.73
CA ASN A 213 -15.08 6.32 27.89
C ASN A 213 -16.58 6.13 27.53
N GLN A 214 -16.95 6.26 26.28
CA GLN A 214 -18.33 6.07 25.80
C GLN A 214 -18.67 4.60 25.53
N VAL A 215 -17.69 3.71 25.30
CA VAL A 215 -17.96 2.31 24.91
C VAL A 215 -18.75 1.56 25.99
N GLU A 216 -18.34 1.64 27.27
CA GLU A 216 -19.03 0.97 28.38
C GLU A 216 -20.40 1.61 28.64
N SER A 217 -20.49 2.95 28.58
CA SER A 217 -21.74 3.67 28.84
C SER A 217 -22.78 3.50 27.74
N PHE A 218 -22.33 3.31 26.50
CA PHE A 218 -23.18 3.12 25.34
C PHE A 218 -23.77 1.71 25.24
N TYR A 219 -22.96 0.65 25.51
CA TYR A 219 -23.42 -0.72 25.42
C TYR A 219 -23.78 -1.27 26.81
N ASP A 220 -25.06 -1.33 27.14
CA ASP A 220 -25.53 -1.84 28.46
C ASP A 220 -25.08 -3.28 28.73
N ASP A 221 -24.94 -4.09 27.67
CA ASP A 221 -24.41 -5.46 27.77
C ASP A 221 -23.05 -5.52 28.46
N LEU A 222 -22.18 -4.53 28.27
CA LEU A 222 -20.83 -4.53 28.85
C LEU A 222 -20.82 -4.28 30.36
N ARG A 223 -21.93 -3.72 30.89
CA ARG A 223 -22.12 -3.51 32.33
C ARG A 223 -22.85 -4.66 33.02
N ASP A 224 -23.45 -5.57 32.23
CA ASP A 224 -24.19 -6.70 32.80
C ASP A 224 -23.19 -7.74 33.38
N PRO A 225 -23.34 -8.14 34.69
CA PRO A 225 -22.50 -9.16 35.30
C PRO A 225 -22.47 -10.51 34.61
N LEU A 226 -23.49 -10.82 33.77
CA LEU A 226 -23.53 -12.04 32.95
C LEU A 226 -22.61 -11.95 31.72
N THR A 227 -22.07 -10.78 31.41
CA THR A 227 -21.08 -10.60 30.38
C THR A 227 -19.69 -10.97 30.89
N VAL A 228 -19.34 -12.23 30.74
CA VAL A 228 -18.08 -12.82 31.19
C VAL A 228 -17.20 -13.26 30.04
N SER A 229 -15.89 -13.06 30.19
CA SER A 229 -14.89 -13.46 29.18
C SER A 229 -13.56 -13.79 29.85
N ALA A 230 -12.74 -14.64 29.20
CA ALA A 230 -11.36 -14.91 29.62
C ALA A 230 -10.35 -14.02 28.84
N LEU A 231 -10.81 -13.22 27.89
CA LEU A 231 -10.03 -12.24 27.16
C LEU A 231 -10.85 -10.99 26.85
N CYS A 232 -10.17 -9.84 26.76
CA CYS A 232 -10.77 -8.62 26.25
C CYS A 232 -9.70 -7.87 25.43
N LEU A 233 -9.90 -7.77 24.12
CA LEU A 233 -9.07 -7.03 23.18
C LEU A 233 -9.71 -5.68 22.91
N VAL A 234 -8.98 -4.59 23.15
CA VAL A 234 -9.49 -3.21 23.02
C VAL A 234 -8.65 -2.38 22.07
N HIS A 235 -9.31 -1.38 21.48
CA HIS A 235 -8.64 -0.44 20.60
C HIS A 235 -9.32 0.94 20.63
N GLN A 236 -8.46 1.97 20.72
CA GLN A 236 -8.81 3.38 20.54
C GLN A 236 -8.20 3.86 19.24
N ARG A 237 -9.02 4.38 18.32
CA ARG A 237 -8.59 4.74 16.98
C ARG A 237 -8.14 6.20 16.88
N PHE A 238 -7.06 6.40 16.15
CA PHE A 238 -6.64 7.68 15.60
C PHE A 238 -6.53 7.51 14.08
N SER A 239 -7.41 8.15 13.31
CA SER A 239 -7.47 7.99 11.86
C SER A 239 -6.78 9.14 11.15
N THR A 240 -5.69 8.85 10.44
CA THR A 240 -4.94 9.85 9.67
C THR A 240 -5.34 9.87 8.19
N ASN A 241 -5.74 8.74 7.61
CA ASN A 241 -5.88 8.56 6.16
C ASN A 241 -7.29 8.21 5.69
N THR A 242 -8.24 7.91 6.60
CA THR A 242 -9.61 7.54 6.24
C THR A 242 -10.62 8.25 7.13
N PHE A 243 -11.74 8.70 6.56
CA PHE A 243 -12.81 9.28 7.35
C PHE A 243 -13.35 8.29 8.37
N PRO A 244 -13.53 8.69 9.64
CA PRO A 244 -14.09 7.85 10.68
C PRO A 244 -15.52 7.40 10.34
N SER A 245 -15.85 6.17 10.69
CA SER A 245 -17.20 5.64 10.55
C SER A 245 -17.43 4.46 11.50
N TRP A 246 -18.69 4.17 11.82
CA TRP A 246 -19.07 3.05 12.69
C TRP A 246 -18.45 1.71 12.29
N LYS A 247 -18.41 1.41 10.98
CA LYS A 247 -17.86 0.15 10.46
C LYS A 247 -16.33 0.06 10.53
N LEU A 248 -15.63 1.21 10.47
CA LEU A 248 -14.17 1.28 10.44
C LEU A 248 -13.53 1.37 11.83
N ALA A 249 -14.31 1.53 12.90
CA ALA A 249 -13.80 1.38 14.26
C ALA A 249 -13.23 -0.02 14.48
N HIS A 250 -12.23 -0.13 15.35
CA HIS A 250 -11.65 -1.41 15.77
C HIS A 250 -12.29 -1.92 17.08
N PRO A 251 -12.10 -3.20 17.44
CA PRO A 251 -11.48 -4.30 16.70
C PRO A 251 -12.27 -4.77 15.49
N TYR A 252 -11.59 -5.49 14.58
CA TYR A 252 -12.24 -6.28 13.54
C TYR A 252 -12.54 -7.69 14.06
N ARG A 253 -12.77 -8.69 13.15
CA ARG A 253 -13.23 -10.04 13.55
C ARG A 253 -12.14 -10.87 14.24
N PHE A 254 -10.89 -10.63 13.89
CA PHE A 254 -9.72 -11.32 14.45
C PHE A 254 -8.69 -10.37 15.02
N ILE A 255 -8.58 -9.12 14.52
CA ILE A 255 -7.45 -8.25 14.84
C ILE A 255 -7.85 -6.88 15.34
N ALA A 256 -6.93 -6.30 16.12
CA ALA A 256 -6.80 -4.86 16.34
C ALA A 256 -5.38 -4.44 15.99
N HIS A 257 -5.22 -3.32 15.29
CA HIS A 257 -3.97 -2.90 14.69
C HIS A 257 -3.67 -1.44 14.99
N ASN A 258 -2.45 -1.18 15.44
CA ASN A 258 -1.86 0.13 15.57
C ASN A 258 -0.72 0.26 14.56
N GLY A 259 -0.90 1.11 13.55
CA GLY A 259 0.05 1.32 12.47
C GLY A 259 -0.60 1.41 11.11
N GLU A 260 0.15 1.09 10.07
CA GLU A 260 -0.29 1.10 8.68
C GLU A 260 0.34 -0.07 7.90
N ILE A 261 -0.45 -0.71 7.05
CA ILE A 261 0.05 -1.70 6.09
C ILE A 261 0.29 -0.98 4.76
N ASN A 262 1.53 -0.57 4.53
CA ASN A 262 1.92 0.21 3.36
C ASN A 262 1.76 -0.57 2.04
N THR A 263 1.84 -1.91 2.10
CA THR A 263 1.71 -2.80 0.94
C THR A 263 0.27 -3.14 0.57
N VAL A 264 -0.73 -2.64 1.31
CA VAL A 264 -2.13 -3.08 1.22
C VAL A 264 -2.68 -3.11 -0.21
N ARG A 265 -2.34 -2.12 -1.03
CA ARG A 265 -2.85 -2.04 -2.41
C ARG A 265 -2.37 -3.23 -3.26
N GLY A 266 -1.09 -3.54 -3.21
CA GLY A 266 -0.51 -4.70 -3.88
C GLY A 266 -1.07 -6.02 -3.35
N ASN A 267 -1.19 -6.14 -2.03
CA ASN A 267 -1.75 -7.33 -1.39
C ASN A 267 -3.20 -7.58 -1.82
N VAL A 268 -4.04 -6.55 -1.88
CA VAL A 268 -5.43 -6.65 -2.36
C VAL A 268 -5.47 -7.05 -3.84
N ASN A 269 -4.64 -6.44 -4.68
CA ASN A 269 -4.54 -6.77 -6.10
C ASN A 269 -4.15 -8.24 -6.32
N TRP A 270 -3.14 -8.74 -5.61
CA TRP A 270 -2.71 -10.12 -5.71
C TRP A 270 -3.72 -11.10 -5.11
N MET A 271 -4.39 -10.72 -4.02
CA MET A 271 -5.47 -11.55 -3.46
C MET A 271 -6.62 -11.71 -4.47
N TYR A 272 -6.98 -10.63 -5.17
CA TYR A 272 -7.98 -10.68 -6.24
C TYR A 272 -7.51 -11.51 -7.46
N ALA A 273 -6.24 -11.38 -7.85
CA ALA A 273 -5.67 -12.12 -8.98
C ALA A 273 -5.70 -13.65 -8.75
N ARG A 274 -5.55 -14.09 -7.49
CA ARG A 274 -5.56 -15.50 -7.08
C ARG A 274 -6.94 -16.16 -7.10
N ARG A 275 -8.03 -15.41 -7.19
CA ARG A 275 -9.40 -15.90 -6.94
C ARG A 275 -9.80 -17.14 -7.72
N ARG A 276 -9.29 -17.33 -8.94
CA ARG A 276 -9.63 -18.44 -9.81
C ARG A 276 -8.67 -19.64 -9.73
N THR A 277 -7.56 -19.48 -9.06
CA THR A 277 -6.56 -20.53 -8.85
C THR A 277 -6.53 -21.04 -7.41
N MET A 278 -7.38 -20.47 -6.54
CA MET A 278 -7.53 -20.98 -5.18
C MET A 278 -8.47 -22.18 -5.16
N GLU A 279 -8.01 -23.22 -4.48
CA GLU A 279 -8.75 -24.43 -4.20
C GLU A 279 -8.57 -24.80 -2.73
N SER A 280 -9.59 -25.32 -2.09
CA SER A 280 -9.55 -25.76 -0.70
C SER A 280 -10.52 -26.91 -0.45
N ASP A 281 -10.03 -28.03 0.04
CA ASP A 281 -10.86 -29.18 0.42
C ASP A 281 -11.82 -28.83 1.59
N LEU A 282 -11.40 -27.92 2.47
CA LEU A 282 -12.19 -27.50 3.63
C LEU A 282 -13.32 -26.56 3.28
N LEU A 283 -13.12 -25.68 2.30
CA LEU A 283 -14.10 -24.69 1.86
C LEU A 283 -14.95 -25.22 0.70
N GLY A 284 -14.39 -26.10 -0.14
CA GLY A 284 -15.07 -26.65 -1.31
C GLY A 284 -15.76 -25.56 -2.14
N PRO A 285 -17.02 -25.77 -2.57
CA PRO A 285 -17.74 -24.79 -3.39
C PRO A 285 -18.11 -23.50 -2.63
N ASP A 286 -17.96 -23.42 -1.32
CA ASP A 286 -18.20 -22.21 -0.56
C ASP A 286 -17.14 -21.14 -0.83
N LEU A 287 -15.96 -21.53 -1.31
CA LEU A 287 -14.90 -20.60 -1.69
C LEU A 287 -15.35 -19.60 -2.77
N ASP A 288 -16.11 -20.06 -3.76
CA ASP A 288 -16.63 -19.20 -4.83
C ASP A 288 -17.62 -18.14 -4.31
N LYS A 289 -18.32 -18.42 -3.20
CA LYS A 289 -19.28 -17.51 -2.57
C LYS A 289 -18.61 -16.36 -1.81
N MET A 290 -17.31 -16.39 -1.59
CA MET A 290 -16.59 -15.44 -0.75
C MET A 290 -16.13 -14.19 -1.51
N TRP A 291 -16.18 -14.20 -2.83
CA TRP A 291 -15.67 -13.11 -3.64
C TRP A 291 -16.68 -11.96 -3.86
N PRO A 292 -16.20 -10.67 -3.83
CA PRO A 292 -14.83 -10.26 -3.50
C PRO A 292 -14.49 -10.55 -2.04
N LEU A 293 -13.30 -11.14 -1.81
CA LEU A 293 -12.84 -11.42 -0.45
C LEU A 293 -12.69 -10.13 0.36
N ILE A 294 -12.07 -9.13 -0.26
CA ILE A 294 -11.86 -7.79 0.29
C ILE A 294 -12.73 -6.81 -0.51
N PRO A 295 -13.84 -6.30 0.06
CA PRO A 295 -14.66 -5.29 -0.60
C PRO A 295 -13.91 -3.96 -0.76
N HIS A 296 -14.29 -3.16 -1.77
CA HIS A 296 -13.74 -1.83 -1.96
C HIS A 296 -14.04 -0.89 -0.78
N GLY A 297 -13.13 0.08 -0.54
CA GLY A 297 -13.31 1.11 0.48
C GLY A 297 -13.10 0.62 1.92
N GLN A 298 -12.36 -0.48 2.09
CA GLN A 298 -11.93 -0.96 3.41
C GLN A 298 -10.65 -0.26 3.85
N SER A 299 -10.43 -0.18 5.19
CA SER A 299 -9.13 0.20 5.73
C SER A 299 -8.11 -0.91 5.51
N ASP A 300 -6.83 -0.59 5.61
CA ASP A 300 -5.72 -1.54 5.57
C ASP A 300 -5.93 -2.71 6.56
N THR A 301 -6.27 -2.38 7.81
CA THR A 301 -6.57 -3.36 8.85
C THR A 301 -7.72 -4.28 8.49
N ALA A 302 -8.80 -3.74 7.92
CA ALA A 302 -9.93 -4.57 7.46
C ALA A 302 -9.52 -5.50 6.32
N CYS A 303 -8.59 -5.07 5.46
CA CYS A 303 -8.05 -5.92 4.40
C CYS A 303 -7.24 -7.10 4.97
N VAL A 304 -6.34 -6.82 5.94
CA VAL A 304 -5.58 -7.87 6.66
C VAL A 304 -6.52 -8.84 7.37
N ASP A 305 -7.54 -8.33 8.07
CA ASP A 305 -8.52 -9.14 8.80
C ASP A 305 -9.28 -10.11 7.86
N ASN A 306 -9.67 -9.66 6.65
CA ASN A 306 -10.31 -10.52 5.65
C ASN A 306 -9.33 -11.58 5.09
N ALA A 307 -8.06 -11.24 4.90
CA ALA A 307 -7.05 -12.19 4.45
C ALA A 307 -6.75 -13.24 5.53
N LEU A 308 -6.60 -12.82 6.78
CA LEU A 308 -6.40 -13.70 7.93
C LEU A 308 -7.58 -14.66 8.09
N GLU A 309 -8.80 -14.15 8.02
CA GLU A 309 -10.03 -14.95 8.10
C GLU A 309 -10.07 -16.05 7.03
N LEU A 310 -9.67 -15.74 5.78
CA LEU A 310 -9.58 -16.73 4.71
C LEU A 310 -8.53 -17.80 5.00
N LEU A 311 -7.33 -17.40 5.44
CA LEU A 311 -6.25 -18.34 5.75
C LEU A 311 -6.65 -19.30 6.88
N VAL A 312 -7.26 -18.78 7.94
CA VAL A 312 -7.75 -19.59 9.05
C VAL A 312 -8.88 -20.53 8.59
N ALA A 313 -9.84 -20.03 7.81
CA ALA A 313 -10.90 -20.84 7.23
C ALA A 313 -10.35 -21.92 6.27
N GLY A 314 -9.26 -21.65 5.58
CA GLY A 314 -8.51 -22.59 4.74
C GLY A 314 -7.69 -23.63 5.52
N GLY A 315 -7.66 -23.53 6.87
CA GLY A 315 -7.07 -24.53 7.76
C GLY A 315 -5.67 -24.23 8.28
N TYR A 316 -5.13 -23.02 8.08
CA TYR A 316 -3.95 -22.56 8.81
C TYR A 316 -4.31 -22.24 10.27
N SER A 317 -3.41 -22.54 11.21
CA SER A 317 -3.60 -22.05 12.58
C SER A 317 -3.49 -20.52 12.59
N LEU A 318 -4.08 -19.88 13.60
CA LEU A 318 -4.08 -18.43 13.73
C LEU A 318 -2.65 -17.85 13.70
N SER A 319 -1.74 -18.44 14.47
CA SER A 319 -0.33 -18.03 14.54
C SER A 319 0.42 -18.29 13.23
N HIS A 320 0.15 -19.41 12.54
CA HIS A 320 0.74 -19.72 11.24
C HIS A 320 0.31 -18.68 10.19
N ALA A 321 -0.99 -18.40 10.10
CA ALA A 321 -1.53 -17.39 9.19
C ALA A 321 -0.94 -15.99 9.47
N MET A 322 -0.78 -15.62 10.75
CA MET A 322 -0.12 -14.37 11.12
C MET A 322 1.35 -14.32 10.69
N MET A 323 2.11 -15.43 10.82
CA MET A 323 3.50 -15.50 10.36
C MET A 323 3.63 -15.45 8.84
N MET A 324 2.60 -15.89 8.10
CA MET A 324 2.55 -15.73 6.63
C MET A 324 2.29 -14.27 6.23
N LEU A 325 1.35 -13.62 6.91
CA LEU A 325 0.98 -12.22 6.64
C LEU A 325 2.08 -11.24 7.06
N ILE A 326 2.61 -11.41 8.27
CA ILE A 326 3.60 -10.51 8.89
C ILE A 326 4.86 -11.31 9.25
N PRO A 327 5.67 -11.72 8.27
CA PRO A 327 6.87 -12.51 8.54
C PRO A 327 7.98 -11.65 9.17
N GLU A 328 8.81 -12.26 10.00
CA GLU A 328 10.07 -11.64 10.43
C GLU A 328 11.06 -11.48 9.25
N ALA A 329 12.07 -10.63 9.41
CA ALA A 329 13.12 -10.46 8.41
C ALA A 329 14.03 -11.71 8.39
N TRP A 330 13.95 -12.50 7.32
CA TRP A 330 14.64 -13.79 7.21
C TRP A 330 15.70 -13.83 6.12
N ALA A 331 15.51 -13.13 4.99
CA ALA A 331 16.31 -13.28 3.78
C ALA A 331 17.81 -13.00 3.99
N GLY A 332 18.15 -11.93 4.71
CA GLY A 332 19.54 -11.53 5.00
C GLY A 332 20.06 -11.95 6.36
N ASN A 333 19.34 -12.79 7.13
CA ASN A 333 19.71 -13.14 8.50
C ASN A 333 20.59 -14.41 8.55
N PRO A 334 21.93 -14.28 8.76
CA PRO A 334 22.82 -15.43 8.81
C PRO A 334 22.72 -16.23 10.12
N LEU A 335 22.08 -15.68 11.14
CA LEU A 335 21.93 -16.31 12.46
C LEU A 335 20.62 -17.08 12.60
N MET A 336 19.73 -17.00 11.61
CA MET A 336 18.44 -17.72 11.66
C MET A 336 18.65 -19.22 11.44
N ASP A 337 17.98 -20.04 12.24
CA ASP A 337 17.94 -21.49 12.08
C ASP A 337 17.48 -21.88 10.67
N ALA A 338 18.13 -22.88 10.05
CA ALA A 338 17.90 -23.27 8.65
C ALA A 338 16.45 -23.71 8.39
N ARG A 339 15.82 -24.46 9.32
CA ARG A 339 14.44 -24.92 9.16
C ARG A 339 13.45 -23.75 9.24
N ARG A 340 13.71 -22.79 10.17
CA ARG A 340 12.91 -21.58 10.28
C ARG A 340 13.06 -20.70 9.04
N LYS A 341 14.27 -20.57 8.51
CA LYS A 341 14.52 -19.88 7.25
C LYS A 341 13.74 -20.55 6.11
N ALA A 342 13.81 -21.86 5.99
CA ALA A 342 13.08 -22.63 4.97
C ALA A 342 11.56 -22.47 5.08
N PHE A 343 11.02 -22.40 6.30
CA PHE A 343 9.60 -22.08 6.52
C PHE A 343 9.21 -20.74 5.90
N TYR A 344 9.95 -19.66 6.21
CA TYR A 344 9.63 -18.34 5.66
C TYR A 344 9.86 -18.25 4.15
N GLU A 345 10.92 -18.84 3.66
CA GLU A 345 11.25 -18.85 2.23
C GLU A 345 10.17 -19.58 1.41
N TYR A 346 9.69 -20.73 1.91
CA TYR A 346 8.57 -21.45 1.30
C TYR A 346 7.30 -20.61 1.26
N HIS A 347 6.92 -19.95 2.38
CA HIS A 347 5.71 -19.14 2.44
C HIS A 347 5.83 -17.83 1.65
N ALA A 348 7.01 -17.27 1.51
CA ALA A 348 7.26 -16.12 0.63
C ALA A 348 7.02 -16.45 -0.85
N ALA A 349 7.22 -17.71 -1.26
CA ALA A 349 6.85 -18.16 -2.61
C ALA A 349 5.33 -18.31 -2.80
N LEU A 350 4.57 -18.52 -1.72
CA LEU A 350 3.09 -18.60 -1.76
C LEU A 350 2.43 -17.24 -1.82
N MET A 351 2.89 -16.30 -0.99
CA MET A 351 2.25 -15.00 -0.81
C MET A 351 3.29 -13.92 -0.50
N GLU A 352 3.11 -12.76 -1.10
CA GLU A 352 3.83 -11.54 -0.73
C GLU A 352 3.49 -11.13 0.72
N PRO A 353 4.46 -10.64 1.50
CA PRO A 353 4.21 -10.18 2.86
C PRO A 353 3.30 -8.93 2.87
N TRP A 354 2.52 -8.79 3.94
CA TRP A 354 1.79 -7.58 4.29
C TRP A 354 2.71 -6.75 5.19
N ASP A 355 3.21 -5.64 4.68
CA ASP A 355 4.32 -4.91 5.28
C ASP A 355 3.97 -3.46 5.58
N GLY A 356 4.57 -2.94 6.64
CA GLY A 356 4.39 -1.59 7.16
C GLY A 356 4.66 -1.52 8.66
N PRO A 357 4.70 -0.31 9.28
CA PRO A 357 4.85 -0.17 10.71
C PRO A 357 3.61 -0.70 11.43
N ALA A 358 3.69 -1.89 12.03
CA ALA A 358 2.53 -2.58 12.58
C ALA A 358 2.75 -3.15 13.98
N SER A 359 1.78 -2.91 14.86
CA SER A 359 1.57 -3.66 16.11
C SER A 359 0.18 -4.27 16.05
N ILE A 360 0.10 -5.58 15.87
CA ILE A 360 -1.16 -6.30 15.67
C ILE A 360 -1.42 -7.20 16.85
N ALA A 361 -2.54 -6.99 17.54
CA ALA A 361 -3.12 -7.92 18.49
C ALA A 361 -4.21 -8.73 17.78
N PHE A 362 -4.28 -10.04 18.05
CA PHE A 362 -5.14 -10.95 17.31
C PHE A 362 -5.71 -12.05 18.23
N THR A 363 -6.93 -12.52 17.92
CA THR A 363 -7.57 -13.62 18.63
C THR A 363 -8.62 -14.31 17.77
N ASP A 364 -8.82 -15.62 18.01
CA ASP A 364 -9.95 -16.42 17.51
C ASP A 364 -10.90 -16.86 18.63
N GLY A 365 -10.72 -16.31 19.85
CA GLY A 365 -11.49 -16.68 21.04
C GLY A 365 -10.91 -17.86 21.84
N ARG A 366 -10.02 -18.67 21.24
CA ARG A 366 -9.26 -19.78 21.90
C ARG A 366 -7.84 -19.35 22.23
N GLN A 367 -7.25 -18.58 21.37
CA GLN A 367 -5.92 -18.02 21.52
C GLN A 367 -5.99 -16.50 21.41
N ILE A 368 -5.11 -15.82 22.11
CA ILE A 368 -4.88 -14.38 21.95
C ILE A 368 -3.40 -14.11 21.90
N GLY A 369 -2.99 -13.21 21.01
CA GLY A 369 -1.58 -12.91 20.83
C GLY A 369 -1.34 -11.51 20.30
N ALA A 370 -0.06 -11.18 20.17
CA ALA A 370 0.39 -9.95 19.54
C ALA A 370 1.70 -10.17 18.79
N THR A 371 1.88 -9.45 17.70
CA THR A 371 3.12 -9.44 16.92
C THR A 371 3.44 -8.03 16.46
N LEU A 372 4.72 -7.75 16.24
CA LEU A 372 5.18 -6.53 15.59
C LEU A 372 5.63 -6.84 14.16
N ASP A 373 5.66 -5.80 13.33
CA ASP A 373 6.33 -5.84 12.02
C ASP A 373 7.81 -6.25 12.16
N ARG A 374 8.43 -6.61 11.02
CA ARG A 374 9.83 -7.07 10.99
C ARG A 374 10.85 -6.06 11.52
N ASN A 375 10.52 -4.76 11.50
CA ASN A 375 11.39 -3.68 11.96
C ASN A 375 11.06 -3.25 13.39
N GLY A 376 9.88 -3.62 13.91
CA GLY A 376 9.44 -3.26 15.27
C GLY A 376 9.27 -1.76 15.48
N LEU A 377 8.69 -1.08 14.49
CA LEU A 377 8.54 0.38 14.47
C LEU A 377 7.48 0.88 15.44
N ARG A 378 6.53 0.01 15.83
CA ARG A 378 5.49 0.34 16.80
C ARG A 378 5.84 -0.24 18.19
N PRO A 379 5.55 0.50 19.28
CA PRO A 379 5.78 -0.01 20.63
C PRO A 379 4.70 -1.01 21.04
N ALA A 380 5.09 -2.03 21.76
CA ALA A 380 4.19 -2.91 22.52
C ALA A 380 4.87 -3.40 23.80
N ARG A 381 4.13 -3.39 24.91
CA ARG A 381 4.58 -3.82 26.22
C ARG A 381 3.65 -4.90 26.74
N PHE A 382 4.19 -5.84 27.50
CA PHE A 382 3.35 -6.81 28.19
C PHE A 382 3.90 -7.13 29.59
N LEU A 383 3.00 -7.56 30.43
CA LEU A 383 3.32 -8.11 31.76
C LEU A 383 2.50 -9.37 32.03
N VAL A 384 3.03 -10.20 32.90
CA VAL A 384 2.39 -11.42 33.38
C VAL A 384 2.35 -11.36 34.92
N THR A 385 1.23 -11.73 35.51
CA THR A 385 1.05 -11.71 36.96
C THR A 385 1.06 -13.10 37.56
N SER A 386 1.27 -13.18 38.91
CA SER A 386 1.26 -14.42 39.65
C SER A 386 -0.14 -15.07 39.76
N ASP A 387 -1.19 -14.34 39.48
CA ASP A 387 -2.58 -14.80 39.43
C ASP A 387 -3.08 -15.11 37.99
N ASP A 388 -2.13 -15.38 37.05
CA ASP A 388 -2.33 -15.84 35.69
C ASP A 388 -2.92 -14.79 34.75
N LEU A 389 -2.81 -13.47 35.00
CA LEU A 389 -3.20 -12.45 34.07
C LEU A 389 -2.02 -12.08 33.12
N VAL A 390 -2.35 -11.89 31.86
CA VAL A 390 -1.46 -11.24 30.88
C VAL A 390 -2.10 -9.93 30.46
N VAL A 391 -1.35 -8.84 30.53
CA VAL A 391 -1.75 -7.54 30.02
C VAL A 391 -0.75 -7.13 28.94
N MET A 392 -1.22 -6.82 27.74
CA MET A 392 -0.43 -6.27 26.63
C MET A 392 -1.05 -4.97 26.17
N ALA A 393 -0.24 -3.95 25.92
CA ALA A 393 -0.70 -2.70 25.33
C ALA A 393 0.42 -1.94 24.60
N SER A 394 0.01 -0.91 23.87
CA SER A 394 0.93 0.02 23.19
C SER A 394 1.92 0.67 24.15
N GLU A 395 1.55 0.81 25.43
CA GLU A 395 2.37 1.40 26.50
C GLU A 395 2.22 0.63 27.81
N SER A 396 3.08 0.95 28.77
CA SER A 396 3.03 0.38 30.13
C SER A 396 2.10 1.21 31.04
N GLY A 397 1.56 0.57 32.07
CA GLY A 397 0.79 1.28 33.10
C GLY A 397 -0.70 1.45 32.79
N VAL A 398 -1.20 0.80 31.72
CA VAL A 398 -2.62 0.84 31.31
C VAL A 398 -3.59 0.19 32.31
N LEU A 399 -3.08 -0.62 33.24
CA LEU A 399 -3.81 -1.12 34.40
C LEU A 399 -2.97 -0.95 35.66
N PRO A 400 -3.55 -0.52 36.78
CA PRO A 400 -2.87 -0.42 38.07
C PRO A 400 -2.71 -1.81 38.67
N ILE A 401 -1.63 -2.51 38.35
CA ILE A 401 -1.30 -3.83 38.91
C ILE A 401 -0.20 -3.65 39.95
N PRO A 402 -0.38 -4.17 41.19
CA PRO A 402 0.64 -4.15 42.22
C PRO A 402 1.93 -4.83 41.75
N GLU A 403 3.08 -4.18 41.98
CA GLU A 403 4.38 -4.68 41.48
C GLU A 403 4.72 -6.07 42.02
N GLU A 404 4.33 -6.38 43.25
CA GLU A 404 4.52 -7.69 43.88
C GLU A 404 3.79 -8.83 43.18
N LYS A 405 2.78 -8.54 42.38
CA LYS A 405 2.08 -9.51 41.56
C LYS A 405 2.74 -9.75 40.19
N ILE A 406 3.62 -8.86 39.74
CA ILE A 406 4.23 -8.94 38.41
C ILE A 406 5.39 -9.93 38.42
N VAL A 407 5.23 -11.05 37.73
CA VAL A 407 6.28 -12.09 37.59
C VAL A 407 7.12 -11.90 36.33
N ARG A 408 6.58 -11.22 35.28
CA ARG A 408 7.31 -10.91 34.07
C ARG A 408 6.82 -9.56 33.51
N LYS A 409 7.77 -8.68 33.14
CA LYS A 409 7.50 -7.40 32.47
C LYS A 409 8.47 -7.25 31.33
N TRP A 410 7.96 -7.10 30.09
CA TRP A 410 8.80 -7.09 28.91
C TRP A 410 8.22 -6.23 27.78
N ARG A 411 9.06 -5.97 26.79
CA ARG A 411 8.62 -5.40 25.51
C ARG A 411 8.48 -6.50 24.46
N LEU A 412 7.50 -6.39 23.60
CA LEU A 412 7.44 -7.19 22.37
C LEU A 412 8.58 -6.75 21.44
N GLN A 413 9.29 -7.69 20.84
CA GLN A 413 10.44 -7.45 20.00
C GLN A 413 10.06 -7.59 18.51
N PRO A 414 10.82 -6.95 17.57
CA PRO A 414 10.61 -7.14 16.15
C PRO A 414 10.56 -8.61 15.75
N GLY A 415 9.58 -8.97 14.94
CA GLY A 415 9.41 -10.35 14.47
C GLY A 415 9.13 -11.41 15.54
N LYS A 416 8.95 -11.03 16.80
CA LYS A 416 8.58 -11.94 17.90
C LYS A 416 7.08 -11.92 18.14
N MET A 417 6.53 -13.07 18.52
CA MET A 417 5.11 -13.25 18.81
C MET A 417 4.90 -13.57 20.30
N LEU A 418 3.99 -12.85 20.94
CA LEU A 418 3.39 -13.24 22.20
C LEU A 418 2.13 -14.03 21.89
N LEU A 419 2.01 -15.25 22.38
CA LEU A 419 0.83 -16.09 22.18
C LEU A 419 0.38 -16.72 23.51
N ILE A 420 -0.87 -16.53 23.86
CA ILE A 420 -1.53 -17.16 25.00
C ILE A 420 -2.55 -18.15 24.48
N ASP A 421 -2.40 -19.41 24.83
CA ASP A 421 -3.36 -20.47 24.51
C ASP A 421 -4.23 -20.71 25.73
N LEU A 422 -5.50 -20.28 25.66
CA LEU A 422 -6.46 -20.37 26.75
C LEU A 422 -6.99 -21.80 26.99
N GLU A 423 -6.94 -22.64 25.94
CA GLU A 423 -7.35 -24.05 26.05
C GLU A 423 -6.25 -24.89 26.74
N GLN A 424 -4.98 -24.62 26.39
CA GLN A 424 -3.83 -25.24 27.05
C GLN A 424 -3.50 -24.60 28.42
N GLY A 425 -4.02 -23.41 28.68
CA GLY A 425 -3.80 -22.67 29.93
C GLY A 425 -2.35 -22.21 30.12
N ARG A 426 -1.66 -21.78 29.03
CA ARG A 426 -0.26 -21.37 29.08
C ARG A 426 0.11 -20.31 28.05
N ILE A 427 1.22 -19.64 28.26
CA ILE A 427 1.91 -18.86 27.26
C ILE A 427 2.75 -19.80 26.39
N VAL A 428 2.62 -19.69 25.06
CA VAL A 428 3.46 -20.40 24.10
C VAL A 428 4.64 -19.49 23.76
N GLU A 429 5.86 -19.92 24.09
CA GLU A 429 7.06 -19.13 23.81
C GLU A 429 7.35 -19.06 22.29
N ASP A 430 7.82 -17.90 21.81
CA ASP A 430 8.08 -17.63 20.40
C ASP A 430 8.98 -18.69 19.73
N GLU A 431 10.04 -19.10 20.39
CA GLU A 431 10.95 -20.12 19.86
C GLU A 431 10.32 -21.51 19.74
N GLU A 432 9.45 -21.86 20.71
CA GLU A 432 8.68 -23.12 20.67
C GLU A 432 7.68 -23.08 19.51
N LEU A 433 6.93 -21.99 19.37
CA LEU A 433 5.95 -21.81 18.33
C LEU A 433 6.58 -21.91 16.93
N LYS A 434 7.66 -21.15 16.72
CA LYS A 434 8.34 -21.10 15.42
C LYS A 434 9.01 -22.42 15.06
N ARG A 435 9.61 -23.10 16.04
CA ARG A 435 10.16 -24.45 15.84
C ARG A 435 9.07 -25.43 15.47
N THR A 436 7.95 -25.44 16.19
CA THR A 436 6.84 -26.36 15.92
C THR A 436 6.28 -26.16 14.50
N LEU A 437 6.11 -24.92 14.05
CA LEU A 437 5.63 -24.63 12.72
C LEU A 437 6.67 -24.92 11.63
N ALA A 438 7.95 -24.65 11.88
CA ALA A 438 9.03 -24.94 10.93
C ALA A 438 9.29 -26.43 10.77
N GLU A 439 9.01 -27.25 11.78
CA GLU A 439 9.16 -28.70 11.77
C GLU A 439 7.88 -29.44 11.35
N ALA A 440 6.75 -28.72 11.23
CA ALA A 440 5.46 -29.34 10.87
C ALA A 440 5.45 -29.98 9.49
N GLN A 441 6.28 -29.48 8.57
CA GLN A 441 6.42 -29.99 7.22
C GLN A 441 7.91 -29.98 6.80
N PRO A 442 8.31 -30.79 5.82
CA PRO A 442 9.70 -30.85 5.35
C PRO A 442 10.03 -29.70 4.37
N TYR A 443 9.91 -28.44 4.81
CA TYR A 443 10.06 -27.24 3.97
C TYR A 443 11.40 -27.17 3.24
N GLU A 444 12.50 -27.57 3.87
CA GLU A 444 13.82 -27.61 3.22
C GLU A 444 13.84 -28.57 2.01
N ALA A 445 13.23 -29.74 2.15
CA ALA A 445 13.14 -30.71 1.07
C ALA A 445 12.23 -30.20 -0.06
N TRP A 446 11.14 -29.53 0.30
CA TRP A 446 10.23 -28.93 -0.67
C TRP A 446 10.89 -27.81 -1.47
N LEU A 447 11.59 -26.90 -0.81
CA LEU A 447 12.34 -25.81 -1.45
C LEU A 447 13.40 -26.37 -2.40
N LYS A 448 14.20 -27.35 -1.95
CA LYS A 448 15.21 -27.99 -2.78
C LYS A 448 14.64 -28.63 -4.05
N ALA A 449 13.40 -29.09 -4.00
CA ALA A 449 12.71 -29.72 -5.13
C ALA A 449 12.00 -28.71 -6.07
N THR A 450 11.71 -27.49 -5.61
CA THR A 450 10.80 -26.57 -6.31
C THR A 450 11.37 -25.19 -6.59
N GLN A 451 12.42 -24.78 -5.89
CA GLN A 451 13.05 -23.48 -6.07
C GLN A 451 14.37 -23.61 -6.82
N TYR A 452 14.49 -22.84 -7.89
CA TYR A 452 15.65 -22.76 -8.74
C TYR A 452 16.20 -21.35 -8.69
N LYS A 453 17.52 -21.19 -8.63
CA LYS A 453 18.18 -19.89 -8.64
C LYS A 453 18.83 -19.65 -10.00
N LEU A 454 18.50 -18.52 -10.63
CA LEU A 454 19.00 -18.20 -11.96
C LEU A 454 20.52 -18.14 -12.01
N GLU A 455 21.13 -17.63 -10.95
CA GLU A 455 22.59 -17.50 -10.82
C GLU A 455 23.32 -18.85 -10.77
N GLU A 456 22.65 -19.88 -10.29
CA GLU A 456 23.20 -21.24 -10.17
C GLU A 456 23.06 -22.05 -11.48
N LEU A 457 22.29 -21.56 -12.47
CA LEU A 457 22.13 -22.24 -13.75
C LEU A 457 23.38 -22.14 -14.62
N ALA A 458 23.63 -23.16 -15.41
CA ALA A 458 24.78 -23.22 -16.33
C ALA A 458 24.80 -22.00 -17.26
N ALA A 459 25.99 -21.43 -17.45
CA ALA A 459 26.18 -20.38 -18.42
C ALA A 459 25.91 -20.88 -19.84
N LEU A 460 25.14 -20.11 -20.59
CA LEU A 460 24.92 -20.38 -22.02
C LEU A 460 25.97 -19.64 -22.86
N PRO A 461 26.29 -20.14 -24.06
CA PRO A 461 27.07 -19.38 -25.02
C PRO A 461 26.40 -18.04 -25.30
N GLU A 462 27.20 -16.98 -25.46
CA GLU A 462 26.64 -15.69 -25.88
C GLU A 462 25.79 -15.84 -27.14
N PRO A 463 24.57 -15.22 -27.18
CA PRO A 463 23.71 -15.32 -28.35
C PRO A 463 24.41 -14.76 -29.57
N LYS A 464 24.47 -15.55 -30.64
CA LYS A 464 25.09 -15.18 -31.93
C LYS A 464 24.32 -14.05 -32.67
N THR A 465 23.21 -13.57 -32.11
CA THR A 465 22.25 -12.65 -32.73
C THR A 465 22.24 -11.24 -32.15
N ALA A 466 23.25 -10.86 -31.36
CA ALA A 466 23.45 -9.46 -31.07
C ALA A 466 23.71 -8.75 -32.42
N PRO A 467 22.93 -7.70 -32.83
CA PRO A 467 23.37 -6.86 -33.92
C PRO A 467 24.77 -6.39 -33.61
N PRO A 468 25.65 -6.24 -34.62
CA PRO A 468 27.05 -5.88 -34.36
C PRO A 468 27.06 -4.64 -33.49
N ALA A 469 27.62 -4.74 -32.28
CA ALA A 469 27.75 -3.65 -31.31
C ALA A 469 28.50 -2.41 -31.87
N ASN A 470 28.89 -2.47 -33.13
CA ASN A 470 29.80 -1.57 -33.81
C ASN A 470 29.15 -0.75 -34.95
N ASP A 471 27.79 -0.76 -35.11
CA ASP A 471 27.16 0.21 -35.98
C ASP A 471 26.63 1.40 -35.17
N PRO A 472 27.38 2.53 -35.12
CA PRO A 472 26.96 3.70 -34.37
C PRO A 472 25.63 4.30 -34.86
N GLY A 473 25.33 4.18 -36.17
CA GLY A 473 24.07 4.66 -36.74
C GLY A 473 22.87 3.86 -36.24
N ALA A 474 22.94 2.54 -36.30
CA ALA A 474 21.86 1.66 -35.87
C ALA A 474 21.59 1.76 -34.34
N LEU A 475 22.61 2.05 -33.50
CA LEU A 475 22.38 2.32 -32.12
C LEU A 475 21.69 3.65 -31.88
N LEU A 476 22.12 4.70 -32.58
CA LEU A 476 21.52 6.04 -32.48
C LEU A 476 20.04 6.03 -32.87
N ASP A 477 19.72 5.39 -34.01
CA ASP A 477 18.34 5.28 -34.48
C ASP A 477 17.43 4.59 -33.45
N ARG A 478 17.90 3.50 -32.82
CA ARG A 478 17.16 2.83 -31.75
C ARG A 478 17.04 3.69 -30.51
N GLN A 479 18.11 4.39 -30.10
CA GLN A 479 18.07 5.35 -28.98
C GLN A 479 17.02 6.44 -29.25
N GLN A 480 16.96 7.00 -30.46
CA GLN A 480 15.95 7.98 -30.85
C GLN A 480 14.54 7.40 -30.83
N ALA A 481 14.32 6.19 -31.35
CA ALA A 481 13.02 5.53 -31.33
C ALA A 481 12.48 5.28 -29.92
N PHE A 482 13.37 5.01 -28.97
CA PHE A 482 13.05 4.85 -27.54
C PHE A 482 13.18 6.14 -26.72
N GLY A 483 13.36 7.29 -27.41
CA GLY A 483 13.33 8.60 -26.78
C GLY A 483 14.49 8.86 -25.81
N TYR A 484 15.69 8.30 -26.07
CA TYR A 484 16.90 8.67 -25.34
C TYR A 484 17.29 10.10 -25.66
N THR A 485 17.79 10.80 -24.64
CA THR A 485 18.28 12.18 -24.76
C THR A 485 19.75 12.27 -24.37
N GLN A 486 20.39 13.41 -24.67
CA GLN A 486 21.76 13.67 -24.17
C GLN A 486 21.81 13.74 -22.64
N GLU A 487 20.72 14.19 -22.00
CA GLU A 487 20.63 14.19 -20.54
C GLU A 487 20.62 12.78 -19.96
N ASP A 488 19.90 11.84 -20.59
CA ASP A 488 19.92 10.43 -20.15
C ASP A 488 21.33 9.86 -20.17
N LEU A 489 22.10 10.17 -21.21
CA LEU A 489 23.48 9.68 -21.33
C LEU A 489 24.39 10.30 -20.28
N HIS A 490 24.36 11.62 -20.13
CA HIS A 490 25.32 12.34 -19.31
C HIS A 490 24.95 12.41 -17.82
N PHE A 491 23.65 12.50 -17.50
CA PHE A 491 23.20 12.67 -16.11
C PHE A 491 22.90 11.34 -15.41
N PHE A 492 22.58 10.28 -16.17
CA PHE A 492 22.23 8.99 -15.59
C PHE A 492 23.19 7.88 -16.01
N LEU A 493 23.28 7.56 -17.29
CA LEU A 493 23.99 6.37 -17.74
C LEU A 493 25.50 6.46 -17.52
N GLU A 494 26.13 7.61 -17.84
CA GLU A 494 27.55 7.80 -17.66
C GLU A 494 27.98 7.76 -16.17
N PRO A 495 27.33 8.45 -15.22
CA PRO A 495 27.61 8.29 -13.81
C PRO A 495 27.41 6.86 -13.30
N MET A 496 26.30 6.20 -13.67
CA MET A 496 26.02 4.81 -13.27
C MET A 496 27.02 3.80 -13.87
N ALA A 497 27.63 4.12 -15.03
CA ALA A 497 28.68 3.30 -15.60
C ALA A 497 29.96 3.34 -14.74
N LYS A 498 30.28 4.50 -14.18
CA LYS A 498 31.49 4.74 -13.39
C LYS A 498 31.37 4.27 -11.96
N GLU A 499 30.24 4.57 -11.34
CA GLU A 499 29.98 4.31 -9.92
C GLU A 499 28.62 3.61 -9.73
N PRO A 500 28.52 2.65 -8.79
CA PRO A 500 27.28 1.90 -8.55
C PRO A 500 26.29 2.67 -7.67
N ASP A 501 26.01 3.92 -8.04
CA ASP A 501 25.08 4.81 -7.32
C ASP A 501 24.13 5.50 -8.28
N ASP A 502 22.86 5.69 -7.81
CA ASP A 502 21.86 6.45 -8.55
C ASP A 502 22.22 7.95 -8.47
N PRO A 503 22.48 8.61 -9.61
CA PRO A 503 22.77 10.04 -9.64
C PRO A 503 21.52 10.86 -9.36
N ILE A 504 21.30 11.20 -8.11
CA ILE A 504 20.11 11.95 -7.70
C ILE A 504 20.27 13.43 -8.04
N GLY A 505 19.33 13.93 -8.83
CA GLY A 505 19.22 15.34 -9.13
C GLY A 505 18.57 16.16 -8.01
N SER A 506 18.16 17.36 -8.35
CA SER A 506 17.42 18.24 -7.46
C SER A 506 16.01 17.71 -7.16
N MET A 507 15.44 18.16 -6.06
CA MET A 507 14.03 17.91 -5.74
C MET A 507 13.14 18.90 -6.48
N GLY A 508 12.12 18.40 -7.16
CA GLY A 508 11.14 19.18 -7.89
C GLY A 508 11.50 19.43 -9.35
N THR A 509 10.50 19.83 -10.10
CA THR A 509 10.60 20.15 -11.54
C THR A 509 9.71 21.34 -11.85
N ASP A 510 10.14 22.17 -12.83
CA ASP A 510 9.38 23.28 -13.37
C ASP A 510 9.03 23.10 -14.86
N THR A 511 9.28 21.89 -15.39
CA THR A 511 8.87 21.48 -16.74
C THR A 511 7.37 21.16 -16.76
N PRO A 512 6.70 21.29 -17.93
CA PRO A 512 5.30 20.92 -18.04
C PRO A 512 5.10 19.41 -17.76
N ILE A 513 3.94 19.08 -17.22
CA ILE A 513 3.52 17.66 -17.16
C ILE A 513 3.41 17.09 -18.56
N ALA A 514 3.54 15.78 -18.70
CA ALA A 514 3.66 15.11 -20.01
C ALA A 514 2.57 15.52 -21.02
N VAL A 515 1.30 15.59 -20.59
CA VAL A 515 0.17 15.98 -21.47
C VAL A 515 0.24 17.42 -22.00
N LEU A 516 0.97 18.30 -21.34
CA LEU A 516 1.15 19.70 -21.74
C LEU A 516 2.45 19.92 -22.53
N SER A 517 3.36 18.96 -22.54
CA SER A 517 4.62 19.07 -23.27
C SER A 517 4.39 19.11 -24.77
N LYS A 518 5.21 19.89 -25.47
CA LYS A 518 5.26 19.93 -26.95
C LYS A 518 6.10 18.81 -27.55
N LYS A 519 6.89 18.11 -26.71
CA LYS A 519 7.72 16.98 -27.11
C LYS A 519 6.95 15.66 -26.92
N PRO A 520 7.21 14.64 -27.74
CA PRO A 520 6.64 13.31 -27.55
C PRO A 520 7.26 12.68 -26.30
N LYS A 521 6.48 12.59 -25.22
CA LYS A 521 6.93 12.02 -23.94
C LYS A 521 6.77 10.51 -23.91
N LEU A 522 7.62 9.82 -23.14
CA LEU A 522 7.43 8.41 -22.82
C LEU A 522 6.20 8.23 -21.92
N LEU A 523 5.53 7.09 -22.05
CA LEU A 523 4.36 6.81 -21.21
C LEU A 523 4.69 6.84 -19.71
N PHE A 524 5.89 6.50 -19.31
CA PHE A 524 6.35 6.61 -17.91
C PHE A 524 6.18 8.00 -17.32
N ASN A 525 6.32 9.06 -18.11
CA ASN A 525 6.22 10.45 -17.65
C ASN A 525 4.78 10.86 -17.24
N TYR A 526 3.77 10.09 -17.66
CA TYR A 526 2.38 10.25 -17.25
C TYR A 526 2.06 9.62 -15.88
N PHE A 527 3.01 8.90 -15.29
CA PHE A 527 2.83 8.25 -14.00
C PHE A 527 3.69 8.93 -12.93
N LYS A 528 3.08 9.21 -11.79
CA LYS A 528 3.75 9.76 -10.60
C LYS A 528 3.71 8.75 -9.48
N GLN A 529 4.86 8.47 -8.88
CA GLN A 529 4.97 7.57 -7.72
C GLN A 529 4.23 8.16 -6.53
N ASN A 530 3.32 7.38 -5.93
CA ASN A 530 2.71 7.73 -4.66
C ASN A 530 3.68 7.37 -3.53
N PHE A 531 3.78 8.23 -2.52
CA PHE A 531 4.57 7.96 -1.32
C PHE A 531 3.66 7.84 -0.10
N ALA A 532 4.02 6.95 0.84
CA ALA A 532 3.39 6.92 2.13
C ALA A 532 3.66 8.24 2.88
N GLN A 533 2.62 8.82 3.46
CA GLN A 533 2.78 9.98 4.32
C GLN A 533 3.21 9.51 5.70
N VAL A 534 4.53 9.43 5.91
CA VAL A 534 5.12 9.05 7.20
C VAL A 534 5.82 10.26 7.82
N THR A 535 5.67 10.45 9.13
CA THR A 535 6.32 11.55 9.87
C THR A 535 7.84 11.37 9.88
N ASN A 536 8.30 10.11 10.06
CA ASN A 536 9.71 9.73 9.95
C ASN A 536 9.83 8.58 8.96
N PRO A 537 10.87 8.54 8.10
CA PRO A 537 11.11 7.40 7.25
C PRO A 537 11.23 6.12 8.11
N PRO A 538 10.44 5.08 7.84
CA PRO A 538 10.47 3.88 8.66
C PRO A 538 11.77 3.10 8.50
N ILE A 539 12.46 3.27 7.38
CA ILE A 539 13.72 2.60 7.03
C ILE A 539 14.73 3.68 6.67
N ASP A 540 15.82 3.76 7.40
CA ASP A 540 16.94 4.66 7.11
C ASP A 540 17.91 4.02 6.09
N PRO A 541 18.77 4.81 5.42
CA PRO A 541 19.69 4.29 4.39
C PRO A 541 20.67 3.20 4.87
N ILE A 542 20.94 3.13 6.17
CA ILE A 542 21.80 2.08 6.75
C ILE A 542 21.05 0.77 6.88
N ARG A 543 19.77 0.83 7.28
CA ARG A 543 18.92 -0.35 7.44
C ARG A 543 18.42 -0.91 6.11
N GLU A 544 18.38 -0.12 5.05
CA GLU A 544 17.89 -0.57 3.72
C GLU A 544 18.54 -1.91 3.30
N GLU A 545 19.85 -2.04 3.43
CA GLU A 545 20.55 -3.28 3.04
C GLU A 545 20.25 -4.47 3.98
N LEU A 546 19.86 -4.21 5.24
CA LEU A 546 19.63 -5.26 6.24
C LEU A 546 18.21 -5.80 6.22
N VAL A 547 17.23 -4.93 5.97
CA VAL A 547 15.82 -5.27 6.17
C VAL A 547 15.01 -5.35 4.88
N MET A 548 15.58 -4.84 3.76
CA MET A 548 14.92 -4.84 2.46
C MET A 548 15.49 -5.91 1.53
N SER A 549 14.69 -6.34 0.56
CA SER A 549 15.06 -7.37 -0.40
C SER A 549 14.56 -7.05 -1.80
N LEU A 550 15.48 -7.11 -2.77
CA LEU A 550 15.16 -7.04 -4.20
C LEU A 550 14.92 -8.42 -4.83
N VAL A 551 14.98 -9.49 -4.05
CA VAL A 551 14.71 -10.84 -4.55
C VAL A 551 13.36 -10.89 -5.23
N SER A 552 13.34 -11.38 -6.46
CA SER A 552 12.12 -11.62 -7.23
C SER A 552 11.94 -13.11 -7.52
N MET A 553 10.69 -13.54 -7.57
CA MET A 553 10.30 -14.92 -7.89
C MET A 553 9.54 -14.90 -9.21
N ILE A 554 10.15 -15.44 -10.26
CA ILE A 554 9.55 -15.52 -11.60
C ILE A 554 8.80 -16.85 -11.73
N GLY A 555 7.59 -16.81 -12.29
CA GLY A 555 6.81 -18.00 -12.61
C GLY A 555 5.46 -18.09 -11.90
N PRO A 556 4.81 -19.26 -11.97
CA PRO A 556 3.47 -19.46 -11.41
C PRO A 556 3.41 -19.19 -9.91
N ARG A 557 2.34 -18.60 -9.45
CA ARG A 557 2.04 -18.48 -8.02
C ARG A 557 1.15 -19.64 -7.59
N PRO A 558 1.55 -20.42 -6.57
CA PRO A 558 0.83 -21.60 -6.16
C PRO A 558 -0.51 -21.30 -5.50
N ASN A 559 -1.33 -22.34 -5.34
CA ASN A 559 -2.57 -22.26 -4.58
C ASN A 559 -2.27 -21.91 -3.12
N LEU A 560 -2.71 -20.72 -2.68
CA LEU A 560 -2.47 -20.19 -1.34
C LEU A 560 -3.06 -21.07 -0.24
N LEU A 561 -4.16 -21.76 -0.50
CA LEU A 561 -4.84 -22.66 0.43
C LEU A 561 -4.45 -24.13 0.25
N GLY A 562 -3.56 -24.43 -0.71
CA GLY A 562 -3.02 -25.75 -0.92
C GLY A 562 -1.99 -26.10 0.13
N ARG A 563 -2.32 -27.07 0.98
CA ARG A 563 -1.45 -27.55 2.09
C ARG A 563 -0.60 -28.76 1.70
N GLN A 564 -0.52 -29.06 0.40
CA GLN A 564 0.18 -30.24 -0.12
C GLN A 564 1.64 -29.92 -0.43
N ALA A 565 2.46 -30.99 -0.48
CA ALA A 565 3.86 -30.93 -0.86
C ALA A 565 4.08 -30.08 -2.11
N GLY A 566 5.09 -29.21 -2.04
CA GLY A 566 5.37 -28.21 -3.05
C GLY A 566 5.51 -28.82 -4.46
N THR A 567 4.47 -28.62 -5.25
CA THR A 567 4.49 -28.86 -6.69
C THR A 567 4.87 -27.59 -7.46
N HIS A 568 5.15 -26.49 -6.74
CA HIS A 568 5.28 -25.17 -7.31
C HIS A 568 6.73 -24.85 -7.61
N LYS A 569 7.06 -24.84 -8.87
CA LYS A 569 8.40 -24.46 -9.32
C LYS A 569 8.48 -22.93 -9.43
N ARG A 570 9.44 -22.34 -8.75
CA ARG A 570 9.74 -20.90 -8.79
C ARG A 570 11.18 -20.67 -9.19
N LEU A 571 11.41 -19.68 -10.04
CA LEU A 571 12.74 -19.22 -10.43
C LEU A 571 13.05 -17.97 -9.61
N GLU A 572 14.00 -18.09 -8.69
CA GLU A 572 14.50 -16.96 -7.90
C GLU A 572 15.58 -16.21 -8.67
N VAL A 573 15.50 -14.88 -8.60
CA VAL A 573 16.56 -13.97 -9.05
C VAL A 573 16.91 -13.02 -7.90
N ALA A 574 18.19 -12.77 -7.67
CA ALA A 574 18.67 -11.96 -6.55
C ALA A 574 18.20 -10.49 -6.62
N GLN A 575 17.93 -10.01 -7.82
CA GLN A 575 17.40 -8.67 -8.11
C GLN A 575 16.72 -8.65 -9.49
N PRO A 576 15.79 -7.70 -9.77
CA PRO A 576 14.90 -7.79 -10.94
C PRO A 576 15.54 -7.38 -12.29
N VAL A 577 16.74 -6.85 -12.33
CA VAL A 577 17.39 -6.38 -13.58
C VAL A 577 18.25 -7.49 -14.18
N LEU A 578 17.80 -8.11 -15.26
CA LEU A 578 18.49 -9.21 -15.92
C LEU A 578 19.54 -8.70 -16.92
N THR A 579 20.74 -9.27 -16.90
CA THR A 579 21.67 -9.13 -18.02
C THR A 579 21.14 -9.84 -19.28
N ASN A 580 21.71 -9.56 -20.46
CA ASN A 580 21.35 -10.29 -21.68
C ASN A 580 21.62 -11.80 -21.52
N ALA A 581 22.71 -12.19 -20.86
CA ALA A 581 23.02 -13.60 -20.60
C ALA A 581 21.99 -14.25 -19.66
N ASP A 582 21.53 -13.56 -18.62
CA ASP A 582 20.50 -14.05 -17.72
C ASP A 582 19.14 -14.20 -18.42
N LEU A 583 18.78 -13.26 -19.29
CA LEU A 583 17.56 -13.37 -20.08
C LEU A 583 17.60 -14.59 -21.02
N GLU A 584 18.75 -14.88 -21.64
CA GLU A 584 18.88 -16.08 -22.48
C GLU A 584 18.76 -17.37 -21.67
N LYS A 585 19.24 -17.42 -20.42
CA LYS A 585 18.94 -18.55 -19.52
C LYS A 585 17.43 -18.69 -19.28
N VAL A 586 16.71 -17.58 -19.06
CA VAL A 586 15.25 -17.60 -18.90
C VAL A 586 14.57 -18.07 -20.20
N ARG A 587 15.06 -17.63 -21.37
CA ARG A 587 14.51 -18.03 -22.68
C ARG A 587 14.69 -19.52 -22.94
N SER A 588 15.84 -20.08 -22.58
CA SER A 588 16.19 -21.49 -22.77
C SER A 588 15.94 -22.35 -21.52
N ILE A 589 15.15 -21.85 -20.56
CA ILE A 589 15.01 -22.49 -19.24
C ILE A 589 14.44 -23.91 -19.31
N SER A 590 13.61 -24.19 -20.31
CA SER A 590 13.05 -25.54 -20.53
C SER A 590 14.14 -26.60 -20.77
N GLU A 591 15.19 -26.24 -21.50
CA GLU A 591 16.34 -27.11 -21.79
C GLU A 591 17.25 -27.22 -20.56
N LEU A 592 17.45 -26.12 -19.83
CA LEU A 592 18.33 -26.07 -18.65
C LEU A 592 17.78 -26.84 -17.45
N LEU A 593 16.45 -26.97 -17.35
CA LEU A 593 15.76 -27.55 -16.20
C LEU A 593 14.77 -28.66 -16.59
N ASP A 594 15.08 -29.43 -17.64
CA ASP A 594 14.31 -30.61 -18.07
C ASP A 594 12.78 -30.38 -18.14
N GLY A 595 12.38 -29.22 -18.69
CA GLY A 595 10.98 -28.85 -18.83
C GLY A 595 10.27 -28.41 -17.53
N ALA A 596 11.03 -28.11 -16.47
CA ALA A 596 10.46 -27.59 -15.23
C ALA A 596 9.72 -26.28 -15.43
N PHE A 597 10.18 -25.46 -16.38
CA PHE A 597 9.54 -24.23 -16.86
C PHE A 597 9.44 -24.26 -18.37
N ARG A 598 8.49 -23.51 -18.91
CA ARG A 598 8.37 -23.23 -20.34
C ARG A 598 8.22 -21.73 -20.55
N THR A 599 8.96 -21.19 -21.51
CA THR A 599 8.95 -19.76 -21.80
C THR A 599 8.39 -19.51 -23.19
N ALA A 600 7.50 -18.52 -23.30
CA ALA A 600 7.08 -17.93 -24.57
C ALA A 600 7.54 -16.49 -24.67
N THR A 601 8.12 -16.13 -25.82
CA THR A 601 8.46 -14.73 -26.13
C THR A 601 7.37 -14.15 -27.03
N ILE A 602 6.82 -13.00 -26.63
CA ILE A 602 5.77 -12.26 -27.34
C ILE A 602 6.37 -10.97 -27.91
N ASP A 603 6.35 -10.83 -29.23
CA ASP A 603 6.76 -9.60 -29.91
C ASP A 603 5.74 -8.49 -29.64
N THR A 604 6.19 -7.41 -29.00
CA THR A 604 5.36 -6.25 -28.65
C THR A 604 5.44 -5.11 -29.67
N THR A 605 5.91 -5.37 -30.89
CA THR A 605 5.98 -4.36 -31.96
C THR A 605 4.80 -4.49 -32.94
N TRP A 606 4.58 -3.45 -33.74
CA TRP A 606 3.60 -3.49 -34.83
C TRP A 606 4.17 -2.90 -36.13
N PRO A 607 3.59 -3.20 -37.32
CA PRO A 607 4.05 -2.66 -38.60
C PRO A 607 3.96 -1.12 -38.62
N ALA A 608 5.04 -0.44 -38.99
CA ALA A 608 5.07 1.02 -39.09
C ALA A 608 4.05 1.58 -40.11
N ALA A 609 3.77 0.82 -41.18
CA ALA A 609 2.77 1.17 -42.20
C ALA A 609 1.34 1.32 -41.61
N ASP A 610 1.05 0.70 -40.46
CA ASP A 610 -0.27 0.78 -39.83
C ASP A 610 -0.48 2.08 -39.03
N GLY A 611 0.56 2.90 -38.86
CA GLY A 611 0.53 4.15 -38.14
C GLY A 611 -0.01 3.98 -36.68
N ALA A 612 -0.61 5.03 -36.14
CA ALA A 612 -1.16 5.02 -34.77
C ALA A 612 -2.25 3.95 -34.56
N ALA A 613 -3.10 3.70 -35.58
CA ALA A 613 -4.16 2.69 -35.48
C ALA A 613 -3.63 1.25 -35.32
N GLY A 614 -2.36 1.01 -35.65
CA GLY A 614 -1.70 -0.29 -35.48
C GLY A 614 -1.50 -0.69 -34.02
N MET A 615 -1.32 0.28 -33.13
CA MET A 615 -1.02 0.01 -31.73
C MET A 615 -2.16 -0.72 -31.00
N GLU A 616 -3.42 -0.32 -31.22
CA GLU A 616 -4.56 -0.96 -30.55
C GLU A 616 -4.71 -2.42 -30.98
N ARG A 617 -4.61 -2.68 -32.31
CA ARG A 617 -4.61 -4.06 -32.85
C ARG A 617 -3.44 -4.89 -32.30
N ALA A 618 -2.27 -4.27 -32.14
CA ALA A 618 -1.11 -4.94 -31.56
C ALA A 618 -1.35 -5.32 -30.10
N LEU A 619 -1.93 -4.44 -29.29
CA LEU A 619 -2.27 -4.73 -27.89
C LEU A 619 -3.27 -5.89 -27.78
N GLU A 620 -4.31 -5.91 -28.62
CA GLU A 620 -5.26 -7.02 -28.67
C GLU A 620 -4.55 -8.35 -29.03
N ARG A 621 -3.70 -8.32 -30.07
CA ARG A 621 -2.89 -9.49 -30.47
C ARG A 621 -1.99 -9.96 -29.33
N ILE A 622 -1.26 -9.06 -28.66
CA ILE A 622 -0.35 -9.36 -27.56
C ILE A 622 -1.12 -10.02 -26.40
N CYS A 623 -2.28 -9.49 -26.03
CA CYS A 623 -3.12 -10.05 -25.00
C CYS A 623 -3.65 -11.45 -25.33
N VAL A 624 -4.08 -11.67 -26.58
CA VAL A 624 -4.52 -13.00 -27.05
C VAL A 624 -3.35 -13.99 -27.04
N GLN A 625 -2.20 -13.60 -27.58
CA GLN A 625 -0.99 -14.44 -27.56
C GLN A 625 -0.56 -14.80 -26.13
N ALA A 626 -0.70 -13.87 -25.18
CA ALA A 626 -0.39 -14.14 -23.78
C ALA A 626 -1.34 -15.21 -23.17
N VAL A 627 -2.64 -15.13 -23.45
CA VAL A 627 -3.62 -16.13 -23.04
C VAL A 627 -3.31 -17.48 -23.67
N ASP A 628 -3.09 -17.53 -24.98
CA ASP A 628 -2.79 -18.77 -25.70
C ASP A 628 -1.50 -19.43 -25.18
N ALA A 629 -0.47 -18.62 -24.89
CA ALA A 629 0.79 -19.12 -24.34
C ALA A 629 0.58 -19.74 -22.95
N VAL A 630 -0.20 -19.10 -22.07
CA VAL A 630 -0.49 -19.65 -20.72
C VAL A 630 -1.31 -20.94 -20.84
N LEU A 631 -2.31 -20.98 -21.72
CA LEU A 631 -3.12 -22.18 -21.95
C LEU A 631 -2.31 -23.33 -22.60
N ALA A 632 -1.17 -23.01 -23.24
CA ALA A 632 -0.20 -23.99 -23.74
C ALA A 632 0.89 -24.34 -22.70
N ASP A 633 0.61 -24.11 -21.40
CA ASP A 633 1.48 -24.41 -20.26
C ASP A 633 2.81 -23.65 -20.23
N ASN A 634 2.88 -22.47 -20.86
CA ASN A 634 4.03 -21.60 -20.68
C ASN A 634 3.95 -20.89 -19.33
N THR A 635 4.92 -21.17 -18.48
CA THR A 635 4.99 -20.66 -17.10
C THR A 635 5.73 -19.33 -16.96
N ILE A 636 6.38 -18.87 -18.03
CA ILE A 636 7.06 -17.58 -18.11
C ILE A 636 6.74 -16.93 -19.46
N LEU A 637 6.31 -15.68 -19.45
CA LEU A 637 6.12 -14.86 -20.64
C LEU A 637 7.20 -13.77 -20.70
N ILE A 638 7.89 -13.64 -21.83
CA ILE A 638 8.82 -12.55 -22.12
C ILE A 638 8.13 -11.62 -23.12
N LEU A 639 7.84 -10.38 -22.67
CA LEU A 639 7.36 -9.32 -23.56
C LEU A 639 8.58 -8.60 -24.12
N SER A 640 8.76 -8.64 -25.46
CA SER A 640 9.97 -8.15 -26.09
C SER A 640 9.65 -7.10 -27.17
N ASP A 641 10.32 -5.96 -27.09
CA ASP A 641 10.30 -4.91 -28.13
C ASP A 641 11.55 -4.93 -29.03
N ARG A 642 12.37 -5.96 -28.93
CA ARG A 642 13.66 -6.06 -29.64
C ARG A 642 13.54 -6.06 -31.17
N ALA A 643 12.37 -6.36 -31.71
CA ALA A 643 12.10 -6.33 -33.15
C ALA A 643 11.88 -4.91 -33.71
N VAL A 644 12.09 -3.86 -32.90
CA VAL A 644 11.99 -2.46 -33.36
C VAL A 644 12.98 -2.17 -34.48
N GLY A 645 12.52 -1.42 -35.50
CA GLY A 645 13.33 -1.03 -36.65
C GLY A 645 12.51 -0.18 -37.64
N PRO A 646 13.04 0.12 -38.81
CA PRO A 646 12.34 0.99 -39.78
C PRO A 646 10.90 0.56 -40.10
N GLU A 647 10.67 -0.76 -40.17
CA GLU A 647 9.37 -1.35 -40.53
C GLU A 647 8.47 -1.65 -39.32
N ARG A 648 8.99 -1.51 -38.09
CA ARG A 648 8.29 -1.94 -36.88
C ARG A 648 8.45 -0.95 -35.73
N ILE A 649 7.34 -0.55 -35.16
CA ILE A 649 7.24 0.36 -34.01
C ILE A 649 7.03 -0.46 -32.74
N ALA A 650 7.70 -0.11 -31.66
CA ALA A 650 7.52 -0.76 -30.35
C ALA A 650 6.33 -0.17 -29.59
N VAL A 651 5.42 -1.02 -29.11
CA VAL A 651 4.40 -0.62 -28.10
C VAL A 651 5.12 -0.15 -26.86
N PRO A 652 4.74 0.98 -26.24
CA PRO A 652 5.32 1.39 -24.98
C PRO A 652 5.36 0.22 -23.97
N SER A 653 6.52 -0.09 -23.45
CA SER A 653 6.74 -1.30 -22.66
C SER A 653 5.86 -1.35 -21.41
N LEU A 654 5.61 -0.19 -20.77
CA LEU A 654 4.70 -0.06 -19.67
C LEU A 654 3.25 -0.42 -20.06
N LEU A 655 2.81 0.03 -21.23
CA LEU A 655 1.47 -0.26 -21.75
C LEU A 655 1.29 -1.76 -22.05
N ALA A 656 2.27 -2.35 -22.73
CA ALA A 656 2.25 -3.78 -23.06
C ALA A 656 2.22 -4.64 -21.76
N THR A 657 3.05 -4.28 -20.77
CA THR A 657 3.11 -4.97 -19.48
C THR A 657 1.79 -4.87 -18.71
N ALA A 658 1.24 -3.66 -18.58
CA ALA A 658 -0.01 -3.44 -17.86
C ALA A 658 -1.21 -4.10 -18.56
N ALA A 659 -1.29 -4.00 -19.87
CA ALA A 659 -2.37 -4.61 -20.66
C ALA A 659 -2.38 -6.14 -20.50
N VAL A 660 -1.23 -6.81 -20.63
CA VAL A 660 -1.11 -8.26 -20.43
C VAL A 660 -1.43 -8.63 -18.98
N HIS A 661 -0.86 -7.91 -18.01
CA HIS A 661 -1.11 -8.14 -16.58
C HIS A 661 -2.60 -8.12 -16.23
N HIS A 662 -3.31 -7.06 -16.61
CA HIS A 662 -4.74 -6.91 -16.33
C HIS A 662 -5.61 -7.88 -17.14
N HIS A 663 -5.27 -8.12 -18.41
CA HIS A 663 -5.99 -9.06 -19.24
C HIS A 663 -5.92 -10.49 -18.66
N LEU A 664 -4.75 -10.93 -18.23
CA LEU A 664 -4.59 -12.23 -17.58
C LEU A 664 -5.32 -12.30 -16.23
N ILE A 665 -5.39 -11.21 -15.44
CA ILE A 665 -6.20 -11.14 -14.21
C ILE A 665 -7.69 -11.33 -14.53
N GLN A 666 -8.20 -10.64 -15.55
CA GLN A 666 -9.60 -10.75 -15.98
C GLN A 666 -9.94 -12.18 -16.41
N ARG A 667 -9.02 -12.86 -17.11
CA ARG A 667 -9.14 -14.25 -17.53
C ARG A 667 -8.93 -15.25 -16.39
N GLY A 668 -8.38 -14.82 -15.25
CA GLY A 668 -8.04 -15.71 -14.12
C GLY A 668 -6.76 -16.52 -14.35
N LEU A 669 -5.89 -16.07 -15.23
CA LEU A 669 -4.67 -16.78 -15.66
C LEU A 669 -3.38 -16.16 -15.11
N ARG A 670 -3.43 -14.95 -14.54
CA ARG A 670 -2.23 -14.19 -14.15
C ARG A 670 -1.31 -14.93 -13.20
N THR A 671 -1.86 -15.73 -12.31
CA THR A 671 -1.09 -16.51 -11.32
C THR A 671 -0.50 -17.80 -11.86
N GLN A 672 -0.79 -18.15 -13.11
CA GLN A 672 -0.24 -19.33 -13.76
C GLN A 672 1.07 -19.06 -14.51
N THR A 673 1.50 -17.78 -14.61
CA THR A 673 2.70 -17.39 -15.35
C THR A 673 3.41 -16.21 -14.70
N GLY A 674 4.74 -16.14 -14.88
CA GLY A 674 5.55 -14.97 -14.59
C GLY A 674 5.64 -14.03 -15.80
N LEU A 675 5.87 -12.73 -15.56
CA LEU A 675 6.09 -11.72 -16.60
C LEU A 675 7.52 -11.17 -16.53
N VAL A 676 8.23 -11.31 -17.64
CA VAL A 676 9.56 -10.74 -17.85
C VAL A 676 9.47 -9.74 -19.01
N VAL A 677 10.12 -8.60 -18.88
CA VAL A 677 10.09 -7.53 -19.88
C VAL A 677 11.48 -7.31 -20.47
N GLU A 678 11.62 -7.50 -21.80
CA GLU A 678 12.80 -7.18 -22.58
C GLU A 678 12.54 -5.89 -23.34
N THR A 679 13.18 -4.79 -22.93
CA THR A 679 12.82 -3.48 -23.48
C THR A 679 14.00 -2.55 -23.72
N GLY A 680 13.93 -1.78 -24.81
CA GLY A 680 14.82 -0.67 -25.10
C GLY A 680 14.49 0.60 -24.30
N GLU A 681 13.30 0.74 -23.70
CA GLU A 681 12.88 1.99 -23.05
C GLU A 681 13.50 2.20 -21.66
N ALA A 682 13.65 1.11 -20.86
CA ALA A 682 14.03 1.22 -19.45
C ALA A 682 15.50 1.62 -19.27
N ARG A 683 15.76 2.75 -18.59
CA ARG A 683 17.10 3.29 -18.34
C ARG A 683 17.29 4.03 -17.02
N GLU A 684 16.21 4.56 -16.43
CA GLU A 684 16.23 5.24 -15.13
C GLU A 684 15.33 4.54 -14.11
N VAL A 685 15.58 4.78 -12.84
CA VAL A 685 14.91 4.10 -11.71
C VAL A 685 13.38 4.15 -11.83
N HIS A 686 12.82 5.30 -12.23
CA HIS A 686 11.37 5.46 -12.39
C HIS A 686 10.76 4.47 -13.40
N HIS A 687 11.47 4.17 -14.51
CA HIS A 687 11.02 3.20 -15.50
C HIS A 687 10.92 1.80 -14.91
N PHE A 688 11.92 1.37 -14.14
CA PHE A 688 11.91 0.09 -13.44
C PHE A 688 10.81 0.03 -12.37
N CYS A 689 10.61 1.13 -11.63
CA CYS A 689 9.51 1.23 -10.66
C CYS A 689 8.13 1.05 -11.33
N CYS A 690 7.89 1.73 -12.46
CA CYS A 690 6.63 1.61 -13.18
C CYS A 690 6.41 0.19 -13.71
N LEU A 691 7.40 -0.41 -14.38
CA LEU A 691 7.29 -1.78 -14.89
C LEU A 691 7.03 -2.79 -13.77
N ALA A 692 7.77 -2.69 -12.67
CA ALA A 692 7.53 -3.50 -11.47
C ALA A 692 6.13 -3.28 -10.91
N GLY A 693 5.69 -2.03 -10.74
CA GLY A 693 4.39 -1.68 -10.20
C GLY A 693 3.21 -2.25 -11.02
N TYR A 694 3.41 -2.48 -12.31
CA TYR A 694 2.43 -3.12 -13.19
C TYR A 694 2.73 -4.59 -13.50
N GLY A 695 3.55 -5.25 -12.69
CA GLY A 695 3.64 -6.69 -12.63
C GLY A 695 4.82 -7.35 -13.34
N ALA A 696 5.84 -6.58 -13.78
CA ALA A 696 7.09 -7.14 -14.26
C ALA A 696 7.88 -7.76 -13.11
N GLU A 697 8.09 -9.06 -13.14
CA GLU A 697 8.88 -9.80 -12.14
C GLU A 697 10.37 -9.65 -12.39
N ALA A 698 10.78 -9.47 -13.65
CA ALA A 698 12.14 -9.12 -14.03
C ALA A 698 12.15 -8.30 -15.33
N ILE A 699 13.23 -7.52 -15.55
CA ILE A 699 13.36 -6.57 -16.63
C ILE A 699 14.77 -6.67 -17.22
N ASN A 700 14.86 -6.79 -18.55
CA ASN A 700 16.13 -6.71 -19.27
C ASN A 700 16.17 -5.40 -20.07
N PRO A 701 16.99 -4.43 -19.68
CA PRO A 701 17.15 -3.15 -20.37
C PRO A 701 18.26 -3.23 -21.44
N TYR A 702 18.06 -4.03 -22.48
CA TYR A 702 19.11 -4.35 -23.44
C TYR A 702 19.76 -3.14 -24.10
N LEU A 703 18.97 -2.12 -24.44
CA LEU A 703 19.48 -0.92 -25.12
C LEU A 703 20.28 -0.02 -24.18
N ALA A 704 19.93 0.00 -22.87
CA ALA A 704 20.72 0.67 -21.87
C ALA A 704 22.12 0.00 -21.75
N PHE A 705 22.22 -1.34 -21.78
CA PHE A 705 23.49 -2.03 -21.78
C PHE A 705 24.35 -1.75 -23.02
N GLU A 706 23.72 -1.70 -24.21
CA GLU A 706 24.42 -1.33 -25.45
C GLU A 706 24.92 0.12 -25.39
N THR A 707 24.11 1.04 -24.87
CA THR A 707 24.46 2.45 -24.67
C THR A 707 25.60 2.61 -23.66
N LEU A 708 25.57 1.87 -22.55
CA LEU A 708 26.63 1.87 -21.53
C LEU A 708 27.99 1.40 -22.11
N GLU A 709 27.96 0.36 -22.94
CA GLU A 709 29.20 -0.10 -23.61
C GLU A 709 29.76 0.97 -24.56
N ARG A 710 28.89 1.65 -25.29
CA ARG A 710 29.31 2.78 -26.11
C ARG A 710 29.93 3.92 -25.29
N ILE A 711 29.25 4.33 -24.20
CA ILE A 711 29.75 5.35 -23.26
C ILE A 711 31.11 4.92 -22.70
N ARG A 712 31.26 3.65 -22.32
CA ARG A 712 32.54 3.11 -21.83
C ARG A 712 33.67 3.31 -22.82
N VAL A 713 33.45 3.00 -24.09
CA VAL A 713 34.46 3.11 -25.15
C VAL A 713 34.74 4.58 -25.47
N GLU A 714 33.71 5.41 -25.70
CA GLU A 714 33.86 6.82 -26.09
C GLU A 714 34.52 7.66 -24.98
N ASN A 715 34.20 7.42 -23.73
CA ASN A 715 34.74 8.15 -22.58
C ASN A 715 35.98 7.48 -21.96
N ALA A 716 36.56 6.46 -22.64
CA ALA A 716 37.73 5.71 -22.18
C ALA A 716 37.62 5.25 -20.71
N ILE A 717 36.46 4.78 -20.28
CA ILE A 717 36.26 4.26 -18.92
C ILE A 717 37.07 2.97 -18.78
N ALA A 718 37.99 2.92 -17.80
CA ALA A 718 38.94 1.82 -17.62
C ALA A 718 38.30 0.50 -17.11
N LEU A 719 37.01 0.50 -16.76
CA LEU A 719 36.29 -0.67 -16.30
C LEU A 719 36.00 -1.64 -17.46
N LYS A 720 35.90 -2.94 -17.15
CA LYS A 720 35.48 -3.96 -18.11
C LYS A 720 33.99 -3.84 -18.42
N PRO A 721 33.49 -4.34 -19.56
CA PRO A 721 32.06 -4.27 -19.91
C PRO A 721 31.12 -4.80 -18.82
N TYR A 722 31.45 -5.96 -18.23
CA TYR A 722 30.63 -6.55 -17.16
C TYR A 722 30.66 -5.73 -15.86
N GLU A 723 31.73 -5.00 -15.57
CA GLU A 723 31.84 -4.12 -14.39
C GLU A 723 30.92 -2.91 -14.53
N VAL A 724 30.85 -2.33 -15.73
CA VAL A 724 29.95 -1.24 -16.07
C VAL A 724 28.48 -1.67 -15.95
N GLN A 725 28.14 -2.84 -16.50
CA GLN A 725 26.78 -3.41 -16.34
C GLN A 725 26.43 -3.66 -14.87
N LYS A 726 27.39 -4.22 -14.12
CA LYS A 726 27.21 -4.46 -12.69
C LYS A 726 27.00 -3.17 -11.90
N ASN A 727 27.72 -2.10 -12.22
CA ASN A 727 27.56 -0.79 -11.61
C ASN A 727 26.16 -0.24 -11.88
N PHE A 728 25.71 -0.26 -13.14
CA PHE A 728 24.36 0.16 -13.52
C PHE A 728 23.28 -0.64 -12.79
N ILE A 729 23.37 -1.97 -12.79
CA ILE A 729 22.40 -2.84 -12.09
C ILE A 729 22.35 -2.50 -10.59
N LYS A 730 23.52 -2.29 -9.98
CA LYS A 730 23.59 -1.93 -8.56
C LYS A 730 23.04 -0.53 -8.29
N ALA A 731 23.29 0.43 -9.17
CA ALA A 731 22.73 1.78 -9.08
C ALA A 731 21.19 1.77 -9.17
N VAL A 732 20.64 1.07 -10.17
CA VAL A 732 19.18 0.87 -10.29
C VAL A 732 18.61 0.16 -9.05
N GLY A 733 19.28 -0.86 -8.54
CA GLY A 733 18.91 -1.58 -7.32
C GLY A 733 18.83 -0.66 -6.11
N LYS A 734 19.85 0.20 -5.89
CA LYS A 734 19.84 1.21 -4.82
C LYS A 734 18.68 2.21 -4.99
N GLY A 735 18.42 2.65 -6.21
CA GLY A 735 17.30 3.53 -6.51
C GLY A 735 15.94 2.88 -6.21
N LEU A 736 15.75 1.62 -6.58
CA LEU A 736 14.56 0.83 -6.24
C LEU A 736 14.38 0.72 -4.71
N LEU A 737 15.44 0.36 -3.98
CA LEU A 737 15.41 0.30 -2.52
C LEU A 737 15.01 1.64 -1.91
N LYS A 738 15.56 2.75 -2.41
CA LYS A 738 15.21 4.10 -1.94
C LYS A 738 13.74 4.45 -2.18
N VAL A 739 13.20 4.15 -3.36
CA VAL A 739 11.77 4.36 -3.64
C VAL A 739 10.91 3.50 -2.71
N MET A 740 11.24 2.21 -2.58
CA MET A 740 10.53 1.28 -1.71
C MET A 740 10.61 1.70 -0.23
N SER A 741 11.77 2.17 0.26
CA SER A 741 11.94 2.61 1.65
C SER A 741 11.06 3.82 1.98
N LYS A 742 10.91 4.78 1.05
CA LYS A 742 10.01 5.93 1.19
C LYS A 742 8.53 5.52 1.17
N MET A 743 8.20 4.40 0.55
CA MET A 743 6.88 3.79 0.60
C MET A 743 6.67 2.95 1.86
N GLY A 744 7.73 2.64 2.61
CA GLY A 744 7.69 1.70 3.72
C GLY A 744 7.44 0.25 3.28
N ILE A 745 7.89 -0.13 2.08
CA ILE A 745 7.75 -1.47 1.49
C ILE A 745 9.12 -2.14 1.51
N SER A 746 9.24 -3.28 2.21
CA SER A 746 10.54 -3.93 2.43
C SER A 746 10.93 -4.95 1.38
N THR A 747 10.01 -5.42 0.53
CA THR A 747 10.32 -6.45 -0.47
C THR A 747 9.85 -6.08 -1.87
N TYR A 748 10.65 -6.43 -2.88
CA TYR A 748 10.27 -6.27 -4.29
C TYR A 748 8.98 -7.04 -4.62
N GLN A 749 8.77 -8.20 -4.02
CA GLN A 749 7.55 -8.99 -4.23
C GLN A 749 6.28 -8.25 -3.82
N SER A 750 6.33 -7.46 -2.74
CA SER A 750 5.19 -6.64 -2.30
C SER A 750 5.03 -5.36 -3.13
N TYR A 751 6.11 -4.89 -3.76
CA TYR A 751 6.08 -3.76 -4.67
C TYR A 751 5.59 -4.15 -6.07
N CYS A 752 5.94 -5.34 -6.55
CA CYS A 752 5.56 -5.88 -7.86
C CYS A 752 4.03 -6.05 -7.96
N GLY A 753 3.41 -5.39 -8.94
CA GLY A 753 1.95 -5.40 -9.12
C GLY A 753 1.16 -4.54 -8.13
N ALA A 754 1.83 -3.74 -7.30
CA ALA A 754 1.17 -2.88 -6.32
C ALA A 754 0.46 -1.67 -6.95
N GLN A 755 0.87 -1.23 -8.14
CA GLN A 755 0.24 -0.11 -8.87
C GLN A 755 0.17 1.19 -8.02
N ILE A 756 1.21 1.50 -7.27
CA ILE A 756 1.25 2.65 -6.36
C ILE A 756 1.67 3.90 -7.14
N PHE A 757 0.84 4.29 -8.09
CA PHE A 757 1.03 5.43 -8.97
C PHE A 757 -0.28 6.18 -9.18
N ASP A 758 -0.18 7.47 -9.47
CA ASP A 758 -1.23 8.27 -10.06
C ASP A 758 -0.93 8.50 -11.54
N ALA A 759 -1.92 8.30 -12.39
CA ALA A 759 -1.88 8.74 -13.77
C ALA A 759 -2.23 10.23 -13.85
N VAL A 760 -1.39 11.01 -14.52
CA VAL A 760 -1.55 12.46 -14.64
C VAL A 760 -1.61 12.85 -16.11
N GLY A 761 -2.77 13.32 -16.56
CA GLY A 761 -3.01 13.71 -17.94
C GLY A 761 -3.32 12.53 -18.87
N LEU A 762 -3.86 11.44 -18.33
CA LEU A 762 -4.43 10.31 -19.10
C LEU A 762 -5.94 10.27 -18.92
N SER A 763 -6.67 9.90 -19.98
CA SER A 763 -8.11 9.76 -19.93
C SER A 763 -8.53 8.59 -19.01
N SER A 764 -9.65 8.74 -18.32
CA SER A 764 -10.22 7.69 -17.48
C SER A 764 -10.48 6.41 -18.25
N GLU A 765 -10.96 6.51 -19.50
CA GLU A 765 -11.20 5.36 -20.37
C GLU A 765 -9.93 4.56 -20.64
N PHE A 766 -8.82 5.26 -20.96
CA PHE A 766 -7.53 4.63 -21.20
C PHE A 766 -6.99 3.94 -19.93
N VAL A 767 -7.08 4.61 -18.80
CA VAL A 767 -6.60 4.08 -17.51
C VAL A 767 -7.45 2.89 -17.08
N GLU A 768 -8.77 2.95 -17.19
CA GLU A 768 -9.65 1.84 -16.83
C GLU A 768 -9.40 0.59 -17.68
N LYS A 769 -9.15 0.79 -19.00
CA LYS A 769 -8.91 -0.31 -19.94
C LYS A 769 -7.57 -1.02 -19.71
N TYR A 770 -6.48 -0.26 -19.50
CA TYR A 770 -5.12 -0.81 -19.50
C TYR A 770 -4.40 -0.75 -18.15
N PHE A 771 -4.81 0.16 -17.27
CA PHE A 771 -4.21 0.38 -15.95
C PHE A 771 -5.26 0.30 -14.84
N THR A 772 -6.16 -0.66 -14.95
CA THR A 772 -7.33 -0.84 -14.07
C THR A 772 -6.95 -0.69 -12.59
N GLY A 773 -7.68 0.19 -11.87
CA GLY A 773 -7.43 0.47 -10.46
C GLY A 773 -6.41 1.56 -10.17
N THR A 774 -5.73 2.12 -11.18
CA THR A 774 -4.90 3.31 -11.02
C THR A 774 -5.78 4.57 -10.96
N ALA A 775 -5.48 5.48 -10.03
CA ALA A 775 -6.17 6.76 -9.98
C ALA A 775 -5.71 7.67 -11.13
N THR A 776 -6.65 8.40 -11.72
CA THR A 776 -6.36 9.51 -12.63
C THR A 776 -7.08 10.75 -12.13
N THR A 777 -6.33 11.81 -11.86
CA THR A 777 -6.85 13.06 -11.29
C THR A 777 -6.99 14.17 -12.31
N ILE A 778 -6.33 14.03 -13.46
CA ILE A 778 -6.32 15.00 -14.55
C ILE A 778 -6.55 14.21 -15.83
N GLU A 779 -7.70 14.43 -16.46
CA GLU A 779 -8.02 13.89 -17.77
C GLU A 779 -7.05 14.40 -18.83
N GLY A 780 -6.88 13.67 -19.93
CA GLY A 780 -5.98 14.08 -21.01
C GLY A 780 -5.90 13.08 -22.13
N ALA A 781 -4.67 12.65 -22.45
CA ALA A 781 -4.37 11.77 -23.56
C ALA A 781 -5.04 10.39 -23.42
N GLY A 782 -5.61 9.92 -24.52
CA GLY A 782 -6.12 8.56 -24.66
C GLY A 782 -5.15 7.69 -25.48
N TRP A 783 -5.63 6.50 -25.87
CA TRP A 783 -4.81 5.55 -26.64
C TRP A 783 -4.27 6.14 -27.95
N ARG A 784 -5.07 6.99 -28.61
CA ARG A 784 -4.68 7.59 -29.91
C ARG A 784 -3.50 8.53 -29.74
N GLU A 785 -3.54 9.42 -28.76
CA GLU A 785 -2.49 10.40 -28.48
C GLU A 785 -1.18 9.70 -28.08
N ILE A 786 -1.25 8.66 -27.24
CA ILE A 786 -0.08 7.86 -26.86
C ILE A 786 0.51 7.12 -28.07
N ALA A 787 -0.36 6.59 -28.95
CA ALA A 787 0.08 5.98 -30.19
C ALA A 787 0.76 6.99 -31.14
N GLU A 788 0.20 8.19 -31.28
CA GLU A 788 0.77 9.26 -32.08
C GLU A 788 2.14 9.72 -31.56
N GLU A 789 2.31 9.88 -30.25
CA GLU A 789 3.62 10.20 -29.65
C GLU A 789 4.66 9.12 -29.95
N THR A 790 4.26 7.86 -29.91
CA THR A 790 5.14 6.73 -30.22
C THR A 790 5.52 6.70 -31.69
N VAL A 791 4.56 6.95 -32.58
CA VAL A 791 4.81 7.06 -34.04
C VAL A 791 5.73 8.24 -34.35
N ARG A 792 5.58 9.39 -33.69
CA ARG A 792 6.46 10.55 -33.86
C ARG A 792 7.90 10.22 -33.53
N ARG A 793 8.14 9.60 -32.34
CA ARG A 793 9.52 9.18 -31.98
C ARG A 793 10.13 8.22 -32.98
N HIS A 794 9.33 7.27 -33.47
CA HIS A 794 9.77 6.35 -34.51
C HIS A 794 10.09 7.07 -35.83
N ALA A 795 9.26 8.03 -36.25
CA ALA A 795 9.49 8.83 -37.45
C ALA A 795 10.73 9.73 -37.34
N ASP A 796 11.00 10.27 -36.14
CA ASP A 796 12.22 11.03 -35.88
C ASP A 796 13.48 10.16 -36.02
N ALA A 797 13.39 8.87 -35.67
CA ALA A 797 14.49 7.91 -35.74
C ALA A 797 14.71 7.36 -37.18
N PHE A 798 13.63 6.92 -37.83
CA PHE A 798 13.69 6.13 -39.08
C PHE A 798 13.05 6.83 -40.28
N GLY A 799 12.46 8.03 -40.12
CA GLY A 799 11.80 8.74 -41.18
C GLY A 799 12.79 9.36 -42.20
N GLU A 800 12.25 9.82 -43.34
CA GLU A 800 13.06 10.38 -44.44
C GLU A 800 13.79 11.68 -44.06
N ASN A 801 13.21 12.48 -43.13
CA ASN A 801 13.78 13.74 -42.66
C ASN A 801 13.83 13.78 -41.16
N PRO A 802 14.69 13.01 -40.52
CA PRO A 802 14.79 13.00 -39.05
C PRO A 802 15.28 14.35 -38.50
N VAL A 803 14.66 14.85 -37.46
CA VAL A 803 14.94 16.16 -36.83
C VAL A 803 16.39 16.25 -36.32
N TYR A 804 16.91 15.15 -35.84
CA TYR A 804 18.28 15.01 -35.30
C TYR A 804 19.00 13.82 -35.91
N ARG A 805 19.28 13.89 -37.21
CA ARG A 805 19.81 12.75 -37.98
C ARG A 805 21.11 12.14 -37.40
N ASN A 806 21.92 12.92 -36.69
CA ASN A 806 23.22 12.48 -36.20
C ASN A 806 23.42 12.77 -34.69
N LEU A 807 22.38 13.22 -33.97
CA LEU A 807 22.46 13.62 -32.56
C LEU A 807 21.17 13.24 -31.82
N LEU A 808 21.31 12.91 -30.53
CA LEU A 808 20.16 12.79 -29.66
C LEU A 808 19.57 14.17 -29.34
N ASP A 809 18.27 14.18 -29.01
CA ASP A 809 17.60 15.37 -28.45
C ASP A 809 18.39 15.86 -27.22
N PRO A 810 18.58 17.19 -27.03
CA PRO A 810 19.30 17.72 -25.87
C PRO A 810 18.63 17.37 -24.52
N GLY A 811 17.37 16.97 -24.49
CA GLY A 811 16.62 16.72 -23.27
C GLY A 811 16.02 17.99 -22.70
N GLY A 812 16.48 18.42 -21.55
CA GLY A 812 16.01 19.62 -20.87
C GLY A 812 14.96 19.33 -19.79
N ASP A 813 14.79 18.08 -19.36
CA ASP A 813 13.87 17.74 -18.26
C ASP A 813 14.49 18.06 -16.88
N TYR A 814 15.83 18.00 -16.77
CA TYR A 814 16.56 18.19 -15.53
C TYR A 814 17.32 19.50 -15.46
N ALA A 815 17.74 20.03 -16.59
CA ALA A 815 18.42 21.32 -16.67
C ALA A 815 17.97 22.07 -17.93
N PHE A 816 17.84 23.39 -17.79
CA PHE A 816 17.50 24.25 -18.95
C PHE A 816 18.50 24.01 -20.09
N ARG A 817 17.99 23.69 -21.29
CA ARG A 817 18.75 23.49 -22.52
C ARG A 817 18.13 24.27 -23.66
N LEU A 818 18.97 24.90 -24.49
CA LEU A 818 18.50 25.50 -25.74
C LEU A 818 17.92 24.37 -26.61
N ARG A 819 16.67 24.56 -27.10
CA ARG A 819 15.90 23.55 -27.86
C ARG A 819 15.52 22.31 -27.05
N GLY A 820 15.74 22.31 -25.74
CA GLY A 820 15.25 21.29 -24.81
C GLY A 820 13.79 21.47 -24.46
N GLU A 821 13.37 20.83 -23.36
CA GLU A 821 12.04 21.00 -22.79
C GLU A 821 11.84 22.44 -22.30
N ASP A 822 10.60 22.92 -22.31
CA ASP A 822 10.25 24.21 -21.76
C ASP A 822 10.35 24.24 -20.22
N HIS A 823 10.81 25.37 -19.66
CA HIS A 823 10.87 25.58 -18.22
C HIS A 823 10.04 26.79 -17.81
N ALA A 824 9.40 26.75 -16.65
CA ALA A 824 8.75 27.91 -16.06
C ALA A 824 9.81 28.95 -15.60
N TRP A 825 10.95 28.47 -15.09
CA TRP A 825 12.08 29.26 -14.66
C TRP A 825 13.20 29.21 -15.69
N THR A 826 13.29 30.22 -16.51
CA THR A 826 14.34 30.37 -17.53
C THR A 826 15.48 31.25 -17.01
N PRO A 827 16.70 31.14 -17.54
CA PRO A 827 17.79 32.06 -17.23
C PRO A 827 17.40 33.54 -17.34
N THR A 828 16.56 33.87 -18.33
CA THR A 828 16.04 35.23 -18.54
C THR A 828 15.13 35.68 -17.37
N ASN A 829 14.20 34.83 -16.93
CA ASN A 829 13.28 35.17 -15.83
C ASN A 829 14.06 35.35 -14.51
N ILE A 830 15.03 34.44 -14.26
CA ILE A 830 15.90 34.53 -13.08
C ILE A 830 16.70 35.82 -13.08
N ALA A 831 17.33 36.13 -14.21
CA ALA A 831 18.11 37.37 -14.35
C ALA A 831 17.25 38.62 -14.09
N LYS A 832 16.05 38.70 -14.72
CA LYS A 832 15.12 39.84 -14.52
C LYS A 832 14.70 39.97 -13.06
N LEU A 833 14.36 38.84 -12.39
CA LEU A 833 14.01 38.87 -10.97
C LEU A 833 15.19 39.37 -10.12
N GLN A 834 16.40 38.88 -10.36
CA GLN A 834 17.59 39.29 -9.62
C GLN A 834 17.92 40.77 -9.84
N HIS A 835 17.84 41.29 -11.08
CA HIS A 835 18.05 42.69 -11.40
C HIS A 835 17.00 43.58 -10.73
N ALA A 836 15.71 43.20 -10.81
CA ALA A 836 14.63 43.93 -10.16
C ALA A 836 14.83 44.08 -8.64
N VAL A 837 15.18 42.95 -7.98
CA VAL A 837 15.33 42.90 -6.52
C VAL A 837 16.60 43.64 -6.07
N ARG A 838 17.74 43.42 -6.75
CA ARG A 838 19.01 44.05 -6.37
C ARG A 838 19.03 45.56 -6.68
N GLY A 839 18.46 45.93 -7.82
CA GLY A 839 18.40 47.33 -8.28
C GLY A 839 17.19 48.10 -7.75
N ASN A 840 16.23 47.44 -7.12
CA ASN A 840 14.92 48.00 -6.74
C ASN A 840 14.21 48.66 -7.94
N VAL A 841 14.21 47.97 -9.11
CA VAL A 841 13.69 48.47 -10.38
C VAL A 841 12.31 47.89 -10.65
N ALA A 842 11.27 48.68 -10.48
CA ALA A 842 9.87 48.24 -10.67
C ALA A 842 9.53 47.79 -12.09
N SER A 843 10.14 48.37 -13.14
CA SER A 843 9.96 47.96 -14.53
C SER A 843 10.43 46.52 -14.78
N ASP A 844 11.61 46.17 -14.25
CA ASP A 844 12.18 44.83 -14.41
C ASP A 844 11.31 43.79 -13.68
N TYR A 845 10.77 44.14 -12.51
CA TYR A 845 9.81 43.29 -11.82
C TYR A 845 8.51 43.11 -12.60
N ALA A 846 7.99 44.20 -13.21
CA ALA A 846 6.79 44.09 -14.05
C ALA A 846 6.99 43.19 -15.26
N GLU A 847 8.18 43.23 -15.89
CA GLU A 847 8.52 42.32 -16.98
C GLU A 847 8.65 40.87 -16.50
N PHE A 848 9.29 40.64 -15.36
CA PHE A 848 9.36 39.35 -14.72
C PHE A 848 7.94 38.81 -14.42
N ALA A 849 7.11 39.61 -13.75
CA ALA A 849 5.74 39.25 -13.39
C ALA A 849 4.91 38.89 -14.65
N ARG A 850 5.04 39.69 -15.72
CA ARG A 850 4.36 39.39 -16.99
C ARG A 850 4.80 38.00 -17.55
N SER A 851 6.11 37.76 -17.58
CA SER A 851 6.64 36.49 -18.09
C SER A 851 6.17 35.24 -17.31
N ILE A 852 5.86 35.41 -16.02
CA ILE A 852 5.31 34.32 -15.20
C ILE A 852 3.78 34.22 -15.34
N ASN A 853 3.07 35.36 -15.41
CA ASN A 853 1.61 35.37 -15.49
C ASN A 853 1.07 34.95 -16.86
N GLU A 854 1.82 35.17 -17.93
CA GLU A 854 1.47 34.84 -19.31
C GLU A 854 1.91 33.40 -19.73
N GLN A 855 2.16 32.52 -18.78
CA GLN A 855 2.57 31.11 -19.02
C GLN A 855 1.48 30.28 -19.70
N SER A 856 0.21 30.72 -19.70
CA SER A 856 -0.89 30.04 -20.38
C SER A 856 -0.65 29.89 -21.89
N GLU A 857 0.01 30.84 -22.52
CA GLU A 857 0.38 30.76 -23.95
C GLU A 857 1.45 29.70 -24.24
N ARG A 858 2.20 29.32 -23.21
CA ARG A 858 3.28 28.33 -23.29
C ARG A 858 2.89 26.95 -22.78
N LEU A 859 1.67 26.76 -22.28
CA LEU A 859 1.13 25.50 -21.74
C LEU A 859 2.01 24.88 -20.62
N LEU A 860 2.65 25.70 -19.78
CA LEU A 860 3.61 25.22 -18.78
C LEU A 860 2.95 24.61 -17.55
N THR A 861 1.76 25.11 -17.18
CA THR A 861 1.06 24.65 -15.97
C THR A 861 -0.45 24.57 -16.23
N ILE A 862 -1.14 23.65 -15.51
CA ILE A 862 -2.61 23.59 -15.53
C ILE A 862 -3.22 24.90 -15.04
N ARG A 863 -2.64 25.51 -14.01
CA ARG A 863 -3.08 26.80 -13.49
C ARG A 863 -3.02 27.90 -14.57
N GLY A 864 -2.01 27.86 -15.43
CA GLY A 864 -1.88 28.78 -16.58
C GLY A 864 -3.02 28.66 -17.59
N LEU A 865 -3.73 27.54 -17.66
CA LEU A 865 -4.89 27.31 -18.54
C LEU A 865 -6.20 27.84 -17.93
N MET A 866 -6.21 28.19 -16.65
CA MET A 866 -7.40 28.69 -15.97
C MET A 866 -7.56 30.19 -16.21
N GLN A 867 -8.81 30.61 -16.38
CA GLN A 867 -9.18 32.03 -16.51
C GLN A 867 -10.15 32.42 -15.42
N PHE A 868 -10.04 33.67 -14.96
CA PHE A 868 -11.02 34.22 -14.03
C PHE A 868 -12.33 34.49 -14.76
N ARG A 869 -13.42 34.08 -14.12
CA ARG A 869 -14.77 34.49 -14.53
C ARG A 869 -15.06 35.87 -13.97
N TRP A 870 -14.71 36.91 -14.75
CA TRP A 870 -14.93 38.27 -14.35
C TRP A 870 -16.41 38.60 -14.23
N ALA A 871 -16.77 39.40 -13.22
CA ALA A 871 -18.12 39.95 -13.10
C ALA A 871 -18.35 41.02 -14.21
N GLU A 872 -19.57 41.10 -14.70
CA GLU A 872 -19.95 42.12 -15.68
C GLU A 872 -19.77 43.52 -15.13
N THR A 873 -20.05 43.74 -13.82
CA THR A 873 -19.84 44.99 -13.12
C THR A 873 -18.78 44.79 -12.06
N PRO A 874 -17.65 45.49 -12.13
CA PRO A 874 -16.61 45.41 -11.09
C PRO A 874 -17.07 45.96 -9.76
N VAL A 875 -16.60 45.39 -8.66
CA VAL A 875 -16.82 45.92 -7.34
C VAL A 875 -16.07 47.29 -7.20
N PRO A 876 -16.71 48.32 -6.63
CA PRO A 876 -16.06 49.62 -6.36
C PRO A 876 -14.79 49.41 -5.53
N ILE A 877 -13.71 50.17 -5.85
CA ILE A 877 -12.40 49.99 -5.22
C ILE A 877 -12.46 50.22 -3.69
N GLU A 878 -13.40 51.02 -3.24
CA GLU A 878 -13.62 51.34 -1.82
C GLU A 878 -14.17 50.14 -1.04
N GLU A 879 -14.83 49.22 -1.72
CA GLU A 879 -15.35 47.99 -1.13
C GLU A 879 -14.33 46.84 -1.20
N VAL A 880 -13.23 47.01 -1.93
CA VAL A 880 -12.16 46.00 -2.02
C VAL A 880 -11.25 46.10 -0.80
N GLU A 881 -11.00 44.96 -0.18
CA GLU A 881 -10.07 44.86 0.95
C GLU A 881 -8.69 45.39 0.57
N PRO A 882 -8.07 46.32 1.38
CA PRO A 882 -6.75 46.84 1.05
C PRO A 882 -5.66 45.78 1.11
N ALA A 883 -4.66 45.86 0.23
CA ALA A 883 -3.55 44.94 0.15
C ALA A 883 -2.84 44.70 1.50
N SER A 884 -2.73 45.73 2.34
CA SER A 884 -2.16 45.63 3.68
C SER A 884 -2.95 44.73 4.64
N ALA A 885 -4.25 44.55 4.41
CA ALA A 885 -5.07 43.61 5.17
C ALA A 885 -4.96 42.20 4.57
N ILE A 886 -4.92 42.07 3.23
CA ILE A 886 -4.79 40.79 2.52
C ILE A 886 -3.47 40.08 2.89
N VAL A 887 -2.34 40.81 2.86
CA VAL A 887 -1.02 40.19 3.11
C VAL A 887 -0.86 39.60 4.51
N ARG A 888 -1.65 40.06 5.49
CA ARG A 888 -1.65 39.51 6.86
C ARG A 888 -2.10 38.04 6.93
N ARG A 889 -2.81 37.56 5.92
CA ARG A 889 -3.27 36.14 5.81
C ARG A 889 -2.25 35.22 5.15
N PHE A 890 -1.16 35.79 4.60
CA PHE A 890 -0.12 35.00 3.96
C PHE A 890 0.92 34.53 4.98
N ALA A 891 1.41 33.31 4.75
CA ALA A 891 2.50 32.71 5.50
C ALA A 891 3.54 32.13 4.53
N THR A 892 4.78 32.02 4.98
CA THR A 892 5.78 31.22 4.25
C THR A 892 5.42 29.74 4.33
N GLY A 893 5.91 28.94 3.38
CA GLY A 893 6.02 27.50 3.58
C GLY A 893 6.82 27.17 4.86
N ALA A 894 6.57 26.01 5.44
CA ALA A 894 7.32 25.53 6.59
C ALA A 894 8.77 25.22 6.18
N MET A 895 9.74 25.98 6.67
CA MET A 895 11.15 25.82 6.38
C MET A 895 11.94 25.75 7.68
N SER A 896 12.50 24.58 7.97
CA SER A 896 13.28 24.39 9.18
C SER A 896 14.64 25.06 9.08
N PHE A 897 15.17 25.55 10.20
CA PHE A 897 16.50 26.14 10.27
C PHE A 897 17.61 25.17 9.84
N GLY A 898 17.40 23.86 9.96
CA GLY A 898 18.34 22.86 9.50
C GLY A 898 18.38 22.66 7.98
N SER A 899 17.36 23.12 7.24
CA SER A 899 17.23 22.93 5.78
C SER A 899 17.70 24.10 4.95
N ILE A 900 17.84 25.29 5.54
CA ILE A 900 18.30 26.52 4.89
C ILE A 900 19.31 27.28 5.77
N SER A 901 20.06 28.21 5.15
CA SER A 901 21.02 29.02 5.92
C SER A 901 20.30 29.99 6.89
N ARG A 902 21.03 30.38 7.93
CA ARG A 902 20.54 31.40 8.90
C ARG A 902 20.13 32.70 8.22
N GLU A 903 20.92 33.12 7.24
CA GLU A 903 20.67 34.39 6.50
C GLU A 903 19.37 34.30 5.70
N ALA A 904 19.14 33.18 4.99
CA ALA A 904 17.90 32.96 4.22
C ALA A 904 16.68 32.91 5.14
N HIS A 905 16.77 32.12 6.22
CA HIS A 905 15.71 31.97 7.21
C HIS A 905 15.35 33.32 7.87
N THR A 906 16.38 34.10 8.27
CA THR A 906 16.19 35.42 8.87
C THR A 906 15.61 36.39 7.86
N THR A 907 16.07 36.40 6.61
CA THR A 907 15.57 37.29 5.55
C THR A 907 14.09 37.08 5.28
N LEU A 908 13.65 35.80 5.22
CA LEU A 908 12.23 35.46 5.04
C LEU A 908 11.38 35.96 6.22
N ALA A 909 11.85 35.74 7.46
CA ALA A 909 11.16 36.23 8.66
C ALA A 909 11.02 37.73 8.67
N ILE A 910 12.09 38.47 8.34
CA ILE A 910 12.06 39.93 8.25
C ILE A 910 11.08 40.41 7.17
N ALA A 911 11.09 39.77 5.99
CA ALA A 911 10.21 40.15 4.89
C ALA A 911 8.73 40.00 5.31
N MET A 912 8.37 38.83 5.89
CA MET A 912 7.00 38.58 6.32
C MET A 912 6.56 39.50 7.46
N ASN A 913 7.42 39.78 8.44
CA ASN A 913 7.12 40.68 9.52
C ASN A 913 6.89 42.14 9.03
N ARG A 914 7.66 42.57 8.03
CA ARG A 914 7.49 43.89 7.44
C ARG A 914 6.13 44.09 6.77
N ILE A 915 5.60 43.08 6.12
CA ILE A 915 4.28 43.16 5.48
C ILE A 915 3.13 42.75 6.42
N GLY A 916 3.44 42.34 7.65
CA GLY A 916 2.46 41.87 8.63
C GLY A 916 1.94 40.47 8.36
N GLY A 917 2.62 39.70 7.49
CA GLY A 917 2.36 38.29 7.26
C GLY A 917 2.97 37.38 8.35
N LYS A 918 3.04 36.08 8.08
CA LYS A 918 3.55 35.09 9.04
C LYS A 918 4.71 34.27 8.44
N SER A 919 5.69 33.96 9.28
CA SER A 919 6.78 33.04 8.91
C SER A 919 6.68 31.75 9.74
N ASN A 920 6.96 30.59 9.12
CA ASN A 920 6.81 29.28 9.72
C ASN A 920 8.14 28.53 9.71
N THR A 921 8.57 28.02 10.89
CA THR A 921 9.82 27.23 11.05
C THR A 921 9.65 25.75 10.77
N GLY A 922 8.44 25.25 10.56
CA GLY A 922 8.19 23.81 10.55
C GLY A 922 8.58 23.14 11.87
N GLU A 923 9.13 21.94 11.80
CA GLU A 923 9.54 21.12 12.94
C GLU A 923 10.97 21.46 13.46
N GLY A 924 11.75 22.25 12.72
CA GLY A 924 13.17 22.48 13.00
C GLY A 924 13.49 23.41 14.16
N GLY A 925 12.46 24.03 14.74
CA GLY A 925 12.64 24.96 15.86
C GLY A 925 13.34 26.25 15.49
N GLU A 926 13.77 26.98 16.47
CA GLU A 926 14.37 28.33 16.37
C GLU A 926 15.52 28.49 17.38
N GLU A 927 16.53 29.27 17.05
CA GLU A 927 17.58 29.60 17.99
C GLU A 927 17.08 30.55 19.09
N ALA A 928 17.50 30.33 20.35
CA ALA A 928 17.02 31.02 21.52
C ALA A 928 17.25 32.54 21.48
N ASP A 929 18.29 33.00 20.79
CA ASP A 929 18.58 34.45 20.62
C ASP A 929 17.55 35.18 19.74
N ARG A 930 16.83 34.44 18.88
CA ARG A 930 15.79 35.00 18.01
C ARG A 930 14.43 35.19 18.70
N PHE A 931 14.25 34.62 19.90
CA PHE A 931 13.07 34.83 20.73
C PHE A 931 13.16 36.15 21.57
N LYS A 932 14.33 36.78 21.61
CA LYS A 932 14.44 38.08 22.26
C LYS A 932 13.70 39.13 21.42
N PRO A 933 12.96 40.08 22.01
CA PRO A 933 12.23 41.10 21.26
C PRO A 933 13.18 42.13 20.65
N VAL A 934 13.92 41.71 19.63
CA VAL A 934 14.56 42.58 18.66
C VAL A 934 13.71 42.47 17.42
N SER A 935 12.79 43.27 17.33
CA SER A 935 11.57 43.42 16.58
C SER A 935 11.47 42.91 15.12
N TYR A 936 12.48 42.35 14.49
CA TYR A 936 12.42 42.03 13.05
C TYR A 936 12.70 40.58 12.65
N THR A 937 13.07 39.71 13.58
CA THR A 937 13.45 38.32 13.28
C THR A 937 12.47 37.29 13.83
N HIS A 938 11.39 37.70 14.48
CA HIS A 938 10.40 36.76 15.02
C HIS A 938 9.65 36.03 13.91
N LEU A 939 9.66 34.70 14.02
CA LEU A 939 8.72 33.86 13.35
C LEU A 939 7.36 33.96 14.02
N THR A 940 6.35 34.29 13.27
CA THR A 940 4.98 34.22 13.76
C THR A 940 4.48 32.80 13.51
N LEU A 941 4.44 32.00 14.56
CA LEU A 941 3.78 30.69 14.47
C LEU A 941 2.31 30.92 14.11
N PRO A 942 1.76 30.16 13.16
CA PRO A 942 0.33 30.11 12.97
C PRO A 942 -0.31 29.65 14.28
N THR A 943 -1.13 30.47 14.88
CA THR A 943 -1.97 30.07 16.00
C THR A 943 -3.00 29.09 15.47
N LYS A 944 -2.74 27.81 15.64
CA LYS A 944 -3.46 26.59 15.26
C LYS A 944 -3.14 26.05 13.87
N ALA A 945 -2.49 24.90 13.87
CA ALA A 945 -2.75 23.86 12.89
C ALA A 945 -4.12 23.25 13.22
#